data_d9a9a06b347f4775bd3bbcc8d7ec09ae
#
_entry.id   d9a9a06b347f4775bd3bbcc8d7ec09ae
#
_cell.length_a   1.000
_cell.length_b   1.000
_cell.length_c   1.000
_cell.angle_alpha   90.00
_cell.angle_beta   90.00
_cell.angle_gamma   90.00
#
_symmetry.space_group_name_H-M   'P 1'
#
loop_
_entity.id
_entity.type
_entity.pdbx_description
1 polymer ?
#
loop_
_entity_poly.entity_id
_entity_poly.type
_entity_poly.pdbx_seq_one_letter_code
_entity_poly.pdbx_strand_id
1 'polypeptide(L)'
;MKKDSKKKNPITFIIKCLLFCILSIFLFLAGLFAFSALDKKDSVSVIPKDYSIYLHTDSAWDSLVPLLDLQAADILLSSEPLVQFRGLFMNLRSSNLRSSKLLDFLASRPVTAMFYSEEEFSAKFVAVANLGFLSAITRSLPLFEFALPKQIIAVNNHYEYKLKDSTIYIKPVKNLLVVSNSLDYLKAATEVDNSKFYSEEEKEFLLKKNDKSIRLIADSYNLANNFTAENEILKPITSVLAKNQLSEVSFEITDETIKLKAELPFEASINSESAFYSLIKKESSLPTILTRLGDVVQYYTTINAGTFEELKEALFPLIPANKNADALWKKANSMCNVLFSSSIEDLIFSWTGKEFAALGIRGHNDPVFAIQVKDEVQRELMFEQIFSSILIKNNDSLILNGVRLPQLILPGFLNSVLSLFNINIPFPYYVEYDGFIYFSESPECLCELINSMKGENKLSKTDNWKEVSSEQKAESTLSLFYDLEQSMPFFLRGKSVFSEVLKLYSIGRCDIRINNCNLEFQLQAIARRAGDLRSIPGFPINLDETAKLEYILSTSNEKSPELVFWLENSKTIKALNVSSTQVFSFEMPEECCIKAAPQELANNGVLWAVTRNGAIYLFNNKLIPLKRFPILSGEKSVGLITATDSKLVMPLENGNILFVDSEGYIFTEEIEPMGKLRAVPVALENNFALYYKGFIGEILFFEDGVCKNPDSAELIDGIAFGAPATLKSNGNVYTAFITQNGMLYIWENGVQVSNKIIKLQNTFNSNVVASNSNFYALGVDSTVYKISIDGSFMSVKIPDCTAKNGYICVAKNFRKDNCGVFVCPDSNVLYGFTEGLELISGFPLVGYGIPAFADVNGDKSLDCITLSIDNKLNAWNLR
;
A
#
# COMPACT_ATOMS: atom_id res chain seq x y z
N MET A 1 -54.94 45.68 63.30
CA MET A 1 -53.85 44.78 62.83
C MET A 1 -54.28 44.20 61.49
N LYS A 2 -53.79 44.79 60.38
CA LYS A 2 -53.98 44.26 59.02
C LYS A 2 -52.78 43.30 58.71
N LYS A 3 -53.10 41.99 58.46
CA LYS A 3 -52.13 41.03 58.01
C LYS A 3 -51.92 41.26 56.52
N ASP A 4 -50.76 41.80 56.13
CA ASP A 4 -50.32 41.88 54.76
C ASP A 4 -50.07 40.47 54.25
N SER A 5 -50.98 39.98 53.42
CA SER A 5 -50.74 38.77 52.62
C SER A 5 -49.79 39.08 51.46
N LYS A 6 -48.45 38.81 51.64
CA LYS A 6 -47.47 38.87 50.54
C LYS A 6 -47.94 37.91 49.44
N LYS A 7 -48.44 38.41 48.32
CA LYS A 7 -48.72 37.69 47.10
C LYS A 7 -47.33 37.09 46.63
N LYS A 8 -47.17 35.79 46.81
CA LYS A 8 -45.98 35.06 46.26
C LYS A 8 -45.99 35.23 44.76
N ASN A 9 -44.96 35.85 44.22
CA ASN A 9 -44.77 36.12 42.80
C ASN A 9 -44.69 34.77 42.06
N PRO A 10 -45.64 34.42 41.12
CA PRO A 10 -45.71 33.11 40.48
C PRO A 10 -44.40 32.78 39.73
N ILE A 11 -43.68 33.79 39.23
CA ILE A 11 -42.40 33.62 38.57
C ILE A 11 -41.33 33.07 39.53
N THR A 12 -41.29 33.55 40.78
CA THR A 12 -40.34 33.08 41.81
C THR A 12 -40.63 31.64 42.23
N PHE A 13 -41.89 31.22 42.19
CA PHE A 13 -42.29 29.81 42.42
C PHE A 13 -41.82 28.89 41.28
N ILE A 14 -42.05 29.31 40.02
CA ILE A 14 -41.61 28.54 38.83
C ILE A 14 -40.09 28.38 38.81
N ILE A 15 -39.35 29.47 39.09
CA ILE A 15 -37.85 29.40 39.17
C ILE A 15 -37.39 28.47 40.27
N LYS A 16 -38.04 28.45 41.47
CA LYS A 16 -37.72 27.50 42.53
C LYS A 16 -38.01 26.04 42.16
N CYS A 17 -39.12 25.79 41.49
CA CYS A 17 -39.45 24.47 40.98
C CYS A 17 -38.43 24.00 39.90
N LEU A 18 -38.05 24.88 39.00
CA LEU A 18 -37.06 24.59 37.94
C LEU A 18 -35.66 24.33 38.56
N LEU A 19 -35.26 25.14 39.54
CA LEU A 19 -34.02 24.90 40.30
C LEU A 19 -34.05 23.59 41.08
N PHE A 20 -35.18 23.24 41.68
CA PHE A 20 -35.37 21.96 42.38
C PHE A 20 -35.29 20.78 41.42
N CYS A 21 -35.93 20.87 40.25
CA CYS A 21 -35.82 19.85 39.19
C CYS A 21 -34.38 19.69 38.72
N ILE A 22 -33.67 20.78 38.43
CA ILE A 22 -32.25 20.75 38.03
C ILE A 22 -31.40 20.12 39.12
N LEU A 23 -31.58 20.50 40.39
CA LEU A 23 -30.85 19.93 41.52
C LEU A 23 -31.17 18.41 41.66
N SER A 24 -32.45 18.01 41.51
CA SER A 24 -32.84 16.60 41.60
C SER A 24 -32.22 15.78 40.47
N ILE A 25 -32.19 16.30 39.24
CA ILE A 25 -31.50 15.67 38.08
C ILE A 25 -30.02 15.56 38.38
N PHE A 26 -29.38 16.64 38.87
CA PHE A 26 -27.97 16.62 39.23
C PHE A 26 -27.63 15.58 40.31
N LEU A 27 -28.43 15.50 41.38
CA LEU A 27 -28.26 14.49 42.44
C LEU A 27 -28.49 13.06 41.93
N PHE A 28 -29.46 12.87 41.05
CA PHE A 28 -29.70 11.58 40.39
C PHE A 28 -28.51 11.17 39.52
N LEU A 29 -28.01 12.08 38.69
CA LEU A 29 -26.82 11.82 37.87
C LEU A 29 -25.57 11.58 38.74
N ALA A 30 -25.31 12.37 39.74
CA ALA A 30 -24.22 12.18 40.69
C ALA A 30 -24.31 10.81 41.39
N GLY A 31 -25.54 10.40 41.80
CA GLY A 31 -25.81 9.09 42.38
C GLY A 31 -25.51 7.95 41.38
N LEU A 32 -25.92 8.13 40.13
CA LEU A 32 -25.70 7.16 39.06
C LEU A 32 -24.21 6.97 38.76
N PHE A 33 -23.46 8.10 38.70
CA PHE A 33 -21.99 8.07 38.53
C PHE A 33 -21.29 7.43 39.73
N ALA A 34 -21.69 7.75 40.97
CA ALA A 34 -21.15 7.13 42.18
C ALA A 34 -21.43 5.62 42.23
N PHE A 35 -22.65 5.23 41.92
CA PHE A 35 -23.04 3.80 41.82
C PHE A 35 -22.19 3.08 40.76
N SER A 36 -22.03 3.68 39.58
CA SER A 36 -21.24 3.13 38.49
C SER A 36 -19.77 3.00 38.83
N ALA A 37 -19.23 3.86 39.70
CA ALA A 37 -17.86 3.78 40.18
C ALA A 37 -17.65 2.64 41.20
N LEU A 38 -18.70 2.21 41.91
CA LEU A 38 -18.64 1.17 42.92
C LEU A 38 -19.00 -0.22 42.39
N ASP A 39 -19.98 -0.31 41.47
CA ASP A 39 -20.45 -1.57 40.89
C ASP A 39 -19.58 -2.01 39.71
N LYS A 40 -18.43 -2.63 40.03
CA LYS A 40 -17.43 -3.07 39.06
C LYS A 40 -17.48 -4.57 38.81
N LYS A 41 -17.07 -4.97 37.62
CA LYS A 41 -16.79 -6.34 37.19
C LYS A 41 -15.36 -6.39 36.66
N ASP A 42 -14.64 -7.50 36.95
CA ASP A 42 -13.31 -7.69 36.42
C ASP A 42 -13.36 -7.95 34.93
N SER A 43 -12.42 -7.37 34.18
CA SER A 43 -12.31 -7.56 32.72
C SER A 43 -12.08 -9.01 32.33
N VAL A 44 -11.33 -9.80 33.11
CA VAL A 44 -11.09 -11.22 32.82
C VAL A 44 -12.39 -12.04 32.83
N SER A 45 -13.41 -11.61 33.58
CA SER A 45 -14.68 -12.31 33.63
C SER A 45 -15.50 -12.28 32.33
N VAL A 46 -15.15 -11.38 31.39
CA VAL A 46 -15.77 -11.25 30.07
C VAL A 46 -14.84 -11.62 28.93
N ILE A 47 -13.73 -12.28 29.21
CA ILE A 47 -12.76 -12.76 28.23
C ILE A 47 -12.97 -14.25 28.00
N PRO A 48 -13.60 -14.70 26.90
CA PRO A 48 -13.65 -16.11 26.55
C PRO A 48 -12.25 -16.68 26.34
N LYS A 49 -12.00 -17.91 26.81
CA LYS A 49 -10.73 -18.62 26.58
C LYS A 49 -10.62 -19.01 25.10
N ASP A 50 -9.45 -19.49 24.67
CA ASP A 50 -9.13 -19.96 23.32
C ASP A 50 -8.91 -18.86 22.26
N TYR A 51 -8.57 -17.65 22.69
CA TYR A 51 -8.10 -16.61 21.77
C TYR A 51 -6.70 -16.94 21.22
N SER A 52 -6.45 -16.52 19.98
CA SER A 52 -5.12 -16.61 19.37
C SER A 52 -4.21 -15.45 19.81
N ILE A 53 -4.78 -14.25 19.91
CA ILE A 53 -4.08 -13.02 20.26
C ILE A 53 -4.91 -12.24 21.28
N TYR A 54 -4.23 -11.74 22.31
CA TYR A 54 -4.77 -10.81 23.31
C TYR A 54 -3.97 -9.51 23.25
N LEU A 55 -4.64 -8.40 23.06
CA LEU A 55 -4.07 -7.06 22.99
C LEU A 55 -4.66 -6.23 24.15
N HIS A 56 -3.82 -5.59 24.93
CA HIS A 56 -4.24 -4.71 26.01
C HIS A 56 -3.53 -3.36 25.94
N THR A 57 -4.27 -2.30 26.19
CA THR A 57 -3.75 -0.93 26.39
C THR A 57 -4.47 -0.25 27.53
N ASP A 58 -3.73 0.52 28.33
CA ASP A 58 -4.29 1.32 29.44
C ASP A 58 -5.00 2.59 28.94
N SER A 59 -4.65 3.07 27.73
CA SER A 59 -5.29 4.19 27.05
C SER A 59 -5.42 3.90 25.56
N ALA A 60 -6.64 3.64 25.11
CA ALA A 60 -6.89 3.39 23.70
C ALA A 60 -6.54 4.61 22.84
N TRP A 61 -6.80 5.83 23.33
CA TRP A 61 -6.50 7.06 22.60
C TRP A 61 -5.01 7.23 22.37
N ASP A 62 -4.20 7.18 23.45
CA ASP A 62 -2.76 7.41 23.35
C ASP A 62 -2.01 6.31 22.60
N SER A 63 -2.56 5.10 22.60
CA SER A 63 -1.93 3.95 21.94
C SER A 63 -2.36 3.77 20.47
N LEU A 64 -3.64 4.00 20.15
CA LEU A 64 -4.18 3.72 18.81
C LEU A 64 -4.08 4.93 17.87
N VAL A 65 -4.19 6.16 18.39
CA VAL A 65 -4.12 7.36 17.55
C VAL A 65 -2.78 7.50 16.82
N PRO A 66 -1.61 7.28 17.46
CA PRO A 66 -0.33 7.27 16.73
C PRO A 66 -0.25 6.18 15.65
N LEU A 67 -0.85 5.01 15.90
CA LEU A 67 -0.86 3.92 14.91
C LEU A 67 -1.68 4.26 13.68
N LEU A 68 -2.72 5.10 13.81
CA LEU A 68 -3.53 5.54 12.67
C LEU A 68 -2.74 6.40 11.66
N ASP A 69 -1.64 7.01 12.08
CA ASP A 69 -0.79 7.81 11.19
C ASP A 69 0.20 6.96 10.38
N LEU A 70 0.35 5.69 10.73
CA LEU A 70 1.28 4.79 10.06
C LEU A 70 0.75 4.36 8.69
N GLN A 71 1.64 4.23 7.72
CA GLN A 71 1.30 3.64 6.41
C GLN A 71 0.79 2.20 6.52
N ALA A 72 1.29 1.44 7.50
CA ALA A 72 0.78 0.10 7.80
C ALA A 72 -0.72 0.09 8.17
N ALA A 73 -1.22 1.16 8.81
CA ALA A 73 -2.65 1.30 9.10
C ALA A 73 -3.49 1.43 7.82
N ASP A 74 -2.98 2.07 6.77
CA ASP A 74 -3.67 2.19 5.49
C ASP A 74 -3.85 0.82 4.80
N ILE A 75 -2.85 -0.06 4.90
CA ILE A 75 -2.96 -1.45 4.43
C ILE A 75 -4.03 -2.19 5.22
N LEU A 76 -3.98 -2.13 6.55
CA LEU A 76 -4.96 -2.78 7.41
C LEU A 76 -6.37 -2.28 7.13
N LEU A 77 -6.56 -0.97 6.97
CA LEU A 77 -7.84 -0.35 6.67
C LEU A 77 -8.32 -0.58 5.23
N SER A 78 -7.48 -1.12 4.36
CA SER A 78 -7.85 -1.50 2.98
C SER A 78 -8.24 -2.97 2.85
N SER A 79 -8.00 -3.77 3.89
CA SER A 79 -8.30 -5.20 3.92
C SER A 79 -9.63 -5.50 4.62
N GLU A 80 -10.27 -6.59 4.23
CA GLU A 80 -11.42 -7.13 4.97
C GLU A 80 -10.97 -7.64 6.36
N PRO A 81 -11.74 -7.43 7.44
CA PRO A 81 -13.04 -6.74 7.50
C PRO A 81 -12.94 -5.24 7.82
N LEU A 82 -11.75 -4.63 7.83
CA LEU A 82 -11.52 -3.27 8.32
C LEU A 82 -11.80 -2.18 7.29
N VAL A 83 -11.90 -2.52 5.99
CA VAL A 83 -12.17 -1.57 4.89
C VAL A 83 -13.40 -0.70 5.12
N GLN A 84 -14.43 -1.25 5.73
CA GLN A 84 -15.67 -0.53 6.05
C GLN A 84 -15.48 0.59 7.09
N PHE A 85 -14.43 0.54 7.89
CA PHE A 85 -14.08 1.58 8.86
C PHE A 85 -13.12 2.63 8.30
N ARG A 86 -12.58 2.42 7.09
CA ARG A 86 -11.58 3.31 6.49
C ARG A 86 -12.03 4.76 6.48
N GLY A 87 -13.27 5.04 6.05
CA GLY A 87 -13.81 6.40 6.03
C GLY A 87 -13.88 7.07 7.41
N LEU A 88 -14.20 6.30 8.47
CA LEU A 88 -14.20 6.81 9.84
C LEU A 88 -12.78 7.17 10.29
N PHE A 89 -11.81 6.30 10.05
CA PHE A 89 -10.42 6.52 10.45
C PHE A 89 -9.74 7.64 9.66
N MET A 90 -10.02 7.76 8.36
CA MET A 90 -9.55 8.88 7.55
C MET A 90 -10.11 10.22 8.06
N ASN A 91 -11.39 10.26 8.43
CA ASN A 91 -11.99 11.45 9.05
C ASN A 91 -11.37 11.78 10.42
N LEU A 92 -11.02 10.79 11.23
CA LEU A 92 -10.31 10.99 12.50
C LEU A 92 -8.90 11.53 12.26
N ARG A 93 -8.18 11.01 11.26
CA ARG A 93 -6.83 11.46 10.89
C ARG A 93 -6.82 12.93 10.45
N SER A 94 -7.77 13.34 9.61
CA SER A 94 -7.81 14.66 8.98
C SER A 94 -8.54 15.74 9.78
N SER A 95 -9.35 15.40 10.80
CA SER A 95 -10.27 16.32 11.47
C SER A 95 -9.71 16.93 12.74
N ASN A 96 -10.27 18.12 13.11
CA ASN A 96 -10.05 18.75 14.41
C ASN A 96 -10.56 17.93 15.61
N LEU A 97 -11.27 16.82 15.37
CA LEU A 97 -11.73 15.88 16.40
C LEU A 97 -10.54 15.28 17.17
N ARG A 98 -9.42 15.10 16.50
CA ARG A 98 -8.18 14.61 17.10
C ARG A 98 -7.62 15.49 18.22
N SER A 99 -7.84 16.80 18.15
CA SER A 99 -7.44 17.77 19.17
C SER A 99 -8.53 18.00 20.24
N SER A 100 -9.64 17.26 20.18
CA SER A 100 -10.74 17.42 21.12
C SER A 100 -10.41 16.80 22.47
N LYS A 101 -10.20 17.64 23.49
CA LYS A 101 -10.00 17.21 24.89
C LYS A 101 -11.14 16.34 25.43
N LEU A 102 -12.34 16.46 24.85
CA LEU A 102 -13.50 15.64 25.26
C LEU A 102 -13.35 14.23 24.72
N LEU A 103 -12.95 14.06 23.45
CA LEU A 103 -12.72 12.74 22.87
C LEU A 103 -11.51 12.06 23.51
N ASP A 104 -10.44 12.77 23.74
CA ASP A 104 -9.30 12.29 24.51
C ASP A 104 -9.75 11.76 25.89
N PHE A 105 -10.47 12.54 26.68
CA PHE A 105 -11.00 12.11 27.98
C PHE A 105 -11.93 10.87 27.90
N LEU A 106 -12.78 10.76 26.88
CA LEU A 106 -13.71 9.65 26.71
C LEU A 106 -13.02 8.39 26.19
N ALA A 107 -12.05 8.52 25.30
CA ALA A 107 -11.35 7.42 24.65
C ALA A 107 -10.06 6.98 25.37
N SER A 108 -9.51 7.78 26.31
CA SER A 108 -8.39 7.40 27.16
C SER A 108 -8.83 6.42 28.24
N ARG A 109 -9.29 5.23 27.82
CA ARG A 109 -9.76 4.15 28.69
C ARG A 109 -9.02 2.87 28.39
N PRO A 110 -8.83 1.99 29.40
CA PRO A 110 -8.28 0.67 29.15
C PRO A 110 -9.17 -0.12 28.19
N VAL A 111 -8.54 -0.66 27.16
CA VAL A 111 -9.20 -1.56 26.17
C VAL A 111 -8.40 -2.84 26.07
N THR A 112 -9.14 -3.95 26.08
CA THR A 112 -8.60 -5.28 25.83
C THR A 112 -9.33 -5.85 24.60
N ALA A 113 -8.59 -6.32 23.62
CA ALA A 113 -9.14 -6.98 22.43
C ALA A 113 -8.58 -8.39 22.30
N MET A 114 -9.44 -9.36 22.06
CA MET A 114 -9.10 -10.75 21.81
C MET A 114 -9.51 -11.13 20.41
N PHE A 115 -8.63 -11.83 19.71
CA PHE A 115 -8.86 -12.33 18.35
C PHE A 115 -8.88 -13.85 18.37
N TYR A 116 -9.93 -14.40 17.75
CA TYR A 116 -10.17 -15.84 17.63
C TYR A 116 -9.98 -16.23 16.18
N SER A 117 -9.15 -17.24 15.94
CA SER A 117 -8.94 -17.81 14.61
C SER A 117 -10.01 -18.86 14.35
N GLU A 118 -10.87 -18.63 13.35
CA GLU A 118 -11.72 -19.67 12.75
C GLU A 118 -11.17 -20.02 11.36
N GLU A 119 -11.53 -21.19 10.83
CA GLU A 119 -11.11 -21.60 9.48
C GLU A 119 -11.55 -20.55 8.46
N GLU A 120 -10.66 -20.22 7.48
CA GLU A 120 -10.86 -19.23 6.41
C GLU A 120 -10.94 -17.76 6.83
N PHE A 121 -9.80 -17.17 7.30
CA PHE A 121 -9.54 -15.71 7.35
C PHE A 121 -10.63 -14.78 7.93
N SER A 122 -11.70 -15.30 8.53
CA SER A 122 -12.69 -14.50 9.25
C SER A 122 -12.30 -14.37 10.70
N ALA A 123 -11.42 -13.43 11.03
CA ALA A 123 -11.07 -13.16 12.42
C ALA A 123 -12.30 -12.71 13.20
N LYS A 124 -12.74 -13.54 14.16
CA LYS A 124 -13.73 -13.12 15.16
C LYS A 124 -13.00 -12.38 16.27
N PHE A 125 -13.62 -11.34 16.82
CA PHE A 125 -13.02 -10.63 17.94
C PHE A 125 -14.01 -10.33 19.04
N VAL A 126 -13.49 -10.17 20.25
CA VAL A 126 -14.18 -9.56 21.38
C VAL A 126 -13.29 -8.43 21.89
N ALA A 127 -13.83 -7.23 21.95
CA ALA A 127 -13.16 -6.07 22.55
C ALA A 127 -13.90 -5.63 23.82
N VAL A 128 -13.16 -5.32 24.87
CA VAL A 128 -13.68 -4.93 26.16
C VAL A 128 -13.08 -3.59 26.57
N ALA A 129 -13.90 -2.55 26.62
CA ALA A 129 -13.50 -1.25 27.14
C ALA A 129 -13.94 -1.11 28.60
N ASN A 130 -13.01 -0.77 29.50
CA ASN A 130 -13.33 -0.49 30.89
C ASN A 130 -13.66 1.00 31.07
N LEU A 131 -14.94 1.30 31.07
CA LEU A 131 -15.46 2.67 31.17
C LEU A 131 -15.38 3.25 32.59
N GLY A 132 -15.19 2.42 33.61
CA GLY A 132 -15.18 2.85 35.00
C GLY A 132 -16.47 3.61 35.36
N PHE A 133 -16.35 4.82 35.92
CA PHE A 133 -17.50 5.67 36.27
C PHE A 133 -18.29 6.15 35.05
N LEU A 134 -17.69 6.23 33.87
CA LEU A 134 -18.38 6.59 32.60
C LEU A 134 -19.42 5.53 32.19
N SER A 135 -19.40 4.35 32.79
CA SER A 135 -20.43 3.34 32.57
C SER A 135 -21.85 3.82 32.99
N ALA A 136 -21.94 4.89 33.76
CA ALA A 136 -23.19 5.61 34.00
C ALA A 136 -23.91 5.98 32.69
N ILE A 137 -23.14 6.38 31.65
CA ILE A 137 -23.69 6.74 30.33
C ILE A 137 -24.27 5.47 29.65
N THR A 138 -23.52 4.38 29.59
CA THR A 138 -23.96 3.13 28.94
C THR A 138 -25.12 2.46 29.71
N ARG A 139 -25.16 2.58 31.05
CA ARG A 139 -26.27 2.12 31.87
C ARG A 139 -27.56 2.92 31.66
N SER A 140 -27.45 4.18 31.24
CA SER A 140 -28.63 5.02 30.94
C SER A 140 -29.11 4.88 29.50
N LEU A 141 -28.38 4.20 28.61
CA LEU A 141 -28.77 4.00 27.20
C LEU A 141 -30.20 3.49 27.00
N PRO A 142 -30.71 2.52 27.78
CA PRO A 142 -32.12 2.06 27.65
C PRO A 142 -33.14 3.18 27.83
N LEU A 143 -32.82 4.26 28.56
CA LEU A 143 -33.72 5.40 28.77
C LEU A 143 -33.69 6.38 27.57
N PHE A 144 -32.71 6.30 26.72
CA PHE A 144 -32.43 7.22 25.60
C PHE A 144 -32.31 6.53 24.24
N GLU A 145 -32.93 5.32 24.10
CA GLU A 145 -32.89 4.57 22.83
C GLU A 145 -33.45 5.38 21.65
N PHE A 146 -34.42 6.28 21.91
CA PHE A 146 -34.98 7.16 20.89
C PHE A 146 -33.96 8.18 20.30
N ALA A 147 -32.87 8.44 21.01
CA ALA A 147 -31.84 9.38 20.60
C ALA A 147 -30.62 8.68 19.92
N LEU A 148 -30.65 7.36 19.79
CA LEU A 148 -29.58 6.60 19.14
C LEU A 148 -29.57 6.88 17.62
N PRO A 149 -28.39 6.89 16.99
CA PRO A 149 -28.27 6.93 15.54
C PRO A 149 -29.04 5.79 14.88
N LYS A 150 -29.62 6.03 13.69
CA LYS A 150 -30.41 5.03 12.95
C LYS A 150 -29.68 3.73 12.65
N GLN A 151 -28.36 3.77 12.64
CA GLN A 151 -27.50 2.59 12.42
C GLN A 151 -27.42 1.68 13.65
N ILE A 152 -27.80 2.17 14.84
CA ILE A 152 -27.77 1.40 16.09
C ILE A 152 -29.20 0.93 16.43
N ILE A 153 -29.39 -0.37 16.48
CA ILE A 153 -30.69 -1.00 16.78
C ILE A 153 -30.58 -1.72 18.12
N ALA A 154 -31.50 -1.40 19.04
CA ALA A 154 -31.63 -2.15 20.28
C ALA A 154 -32.36 -3.47 20.01
N VAL A 155 -31.73 -4.60 20.37
CA VAL A 155 -32.31 -5.95 20.21
C VAL A 155 -32.22 -6.68 21.55
N ASN A 156 -33.36 -6.84 22.21
CA ASN A 156 -33.48 -7.51 23.52
C ASN A 156 -32.47 -7.03 24.56
N ASN A 157 -31.27 -7.65 24.60
CA ASN A 157 -30.28 -7.45 25.66
C ASN A 157 -28.93 -6.95 25.13
N HIS A 158 -28.84 -6.49 23.86
CA HIS A 158 -27.67 -5.92 23.24
C HIS A 158 -28.06 -4.89 22.16
N TYR A 159 -27.08 -4.17 21.65
CA TYR A 159 -27.20 -3.24 20.53
C TYR A 159 -26.51 -3.79 19.30
N GLU A 160 -27.12 -3.64 18.14
CA GLU A 160 -26.54 -3.97 16.83
C GLU A 160 -26.19 -2.70 16.09
N TYR A 161 -24.95 -2.54 15.70
CA TYR A 161 -24.51 -1.51 14.77
C TYR A 161 -24.34 -2.13 13.39
N LYS A 162 -25.25 -1.80 12.48
CA LYS A 162 -25.29 -2.34 11.12
C LYS A 162 -24.32 -1.56 10.21
N LEU A 163 -23.36 -2.24 9.66
CA LEU A 163 -22.47 -1.82 8.60
C LEU A 163 -22.97 -2.42 7.26
N LYS A 164 -22.37 -2.03 6.12
CA LYS A 164 -22.83 -2.46 4.80
C LYS A 164 -22.84 -3.99 4.67
N ASP A 165 -21.76 -4.64 5.10
CA ASP A 165 -21.53 -6.08 4.91
C ASP A 165 -21.33 -6.85 6.23
N SER A 166 -21.45 -6.19 7.39
CA SER A 166 -21.30 -6.83 8.70
C SER A 166 -22.14 -6.17 9.78
N THR A 167 -22.25 -6.83 10.93
CA THR A 167 -22.92 -6.31 12.11
C THR A 167 -21.96 -6.37 13.29
N ILE A 168 -21.84 -5.26 14.02
CA ILE A 168 -21.14 -5.19 15.28
C ILE A 168 -22.13 -5.27 16.43
N TYR A 169 -21.93 -6.18 17.34
CA TYR A 169 -22.75 -6.42 18.52
C TYR A 169 -22.11 -5.75 19.72
N ILE A 170 -22.91 -4.99 20.48
CA ILE A 170 -22.44 -4.17 21.61
C ILE A 170 -23.30 -4.49 22.82
N LYS A 171 -22.68 -4.81 23.95
CA LYS A 171 -23.40 -5.08 25.20
C LYS A 171 -22.70 -4.41 26.40
N PRO A 172 -23.36 -3.49 27.11
CA PRO A 172 -22.86 -2.97 28.37
C PRO A 172 -22.99 -4.02 29.48
N VAL A 173 -21.91 -4.21 30.25
CA VAL A 173 -21.87 -5.13 31.39
C VAL A 173 -21.22 -4.41 32.57
N LYS A 174 -21.99 -3.86 33.49
CA LYS A 174 -21.51 -3.05 34.62
C LYS A 174 -20.60 -1.88 34.18
N ASN A 175 -19.32 -1.90 34.55
CA ASN A 175 -18.31 -0.93 34.17
C ASN A 175 -17.66 -1.22 32.81
N LEU A 176 -18.04 -2.33 32.15
CA LEU A 176 -17.43 -2.80 30.91
C LEU A 176 -18.38 -2.56 29.74
N LEU A 177 -17.83 -2.23 28.59
CA LEU A 177 -18.50 -2.24 27.31
C LEU A 177 -17.88 -3.35 26.46
N VAL A 178 -18.67 -4.38 26.12
CA VAL A 178 -18.22 -5.52 25.33
C VAL A 178 -18.70 -5.36 23.90
N VAL A 179 -17.80 -5.52 22.96
CA VAL A 179 -18.05 -5.36 21.53
C VAL A 179 -17.53 -6.59 20.79
N SER A 180 -18.29 -7.11 19.81
CA SER A 180 -17.87 -8.25 19.01
C SER A 180 -18.46 -8.17 17.60
N ASN A 181 -17.79 -8.76 16.61
CA ASN A 181 -18.37 -9.02 15.28
C ASN A 181 -19.11 -10.36 15.20
N SER A 182 -19.23 -11.08 16.31
CA SER A 182 -19.95 -12.35 16.40
C SER A 182 -20.91 -12.33 17.61
N LEU A 183 -22.19 -12.67 17.37
CA LEU A 183 -23.18 -12.76 18.44
C LEU A 183 -22.87 -13.88 19.42
N ASP A 184 -22.32 -14.99 18.95
CA ASP A 184 -21.98 -16.14 19.78
C ASP A 184 -20.82 -15.82 20.72
N TYR A 185 -19.79 -15.14 20.24
CA TYR A 185 -18.68 -14.67 21.08
C TYR A 185 -19.13 -13.56 22.06
N LEU A 186 -20.05 -12.68 21.64
CA LEU A 186 -20.65 -11.71 22.58
C LEU A 186 -21.38 -12.40 23.74
N LYS A 187 -22.17 -13.44 23.43
CA LYS A 187 -22.85 -14.24 24.46
C LYS A 187 -21.84 -14.97 25.34
N ALA A 188 -20.87 -15.65 24.75
CA ALA A 188 -19.80 -16.32 25.50
C ALA A 188 -19.06 -15.37 26.45
N ALA A 189 -18.82 -14.13 26.02
CA ALA A 189 -18.19 -13.11 26.85
C ALA A 189 -19.09 -12.57 27.97
N THR A 190 -20.40 -12.45 27.74
CA THR A 190 -21.27 -11.68 28.65
C THR A 190 -22.22 -12.52 29.50
N GLU A 191 -22.54 -13.75 29.07
CA GLU A 191 -23.52 -14.64 29.79
C GLU A 191 -22.84 -15.66 30.68
N VAL A 192 -21.55 -15.90 30.48
CA VAL A 192 -20.72 -16.80 31.29
C VAL A 192 -19.70 -15.99 32.07
N ASP A 193 -19.42 -16.41 33.30
CA ASP A 193 -18.30 -15.86 34.08
C ASP A 193 -17.01 -16.59 33.69
N ASN A 194 -16.28 -16.00 32.74
CA ASN A 194 -15.08 -16.58 32.16
C ASN A 194 -13.90 -16.61 33.15
N SER A 195 -13.92 -15.82 34.22
CA SER A 195 -12.83 -15.80 35.20
C SER A 195 -12.57 -17.18 35.83
N LYS A 196 -13.57 -18.08 35.81
CA LYS A 196 -13.49 -19.45 36.35
C LYS A 196 -12.64 -20.38 35.51
N PHE A 197 -12.40 -20.04 34.25
CA PHE A 197 -11.61 -20.84 33.30
C PHE A 197 -10.12 -20.49 33.31
N TYR A 198 -9.74 -19.42 34.02
CA TYR A 198 -8.36 -18.94 34.14
C TYR A 198 -7.78 -19.35 35.52
N SER A 199 -6.54 -19.83 35.53
CA SER A 199 -5.78 -19.99 36.76
C SER A 199 -5.43 -18.63 37.37
N GLU A 200 -5.06 -18.59 38.66
CA GLU A 200 -4.64 -17.33 39.28
C GLU A 200 -3.36 -16.77 38.61
N GLU A 201 -2.46 -17.64 38.18
CA GLU A 201 -1.24 -17.25 37.45
C GLU A 201 -1.57 -16.62 36.10
N GLU A 202 -2.48 -17.22 35.34
CA GLU A 202 -2.95 -16.64 34.06
C GLU A 202 -3.63 -15.27 34.28
N LYS A 203 -4.45 -15.13 35.34
CA LYS A 203 -5.09 -13.84 35.65
C LYS A 203 -4.07 -12.78 36.02
N GLU A 204 -3.10 -13.12 36.87
CA GLU A 204 -2.02 -12.21 37.24
C GLU A 204 -1.17 -11.82 36.03
N PHE A 205 -0.88 -12.78 35.14
CA PHE A 205 -0.18 -12.53 33.88
C PHE A 205 -0.95 -11.60 32.96
N LEU A 206 -2.27 -11.80 32.76
CA LEU A 206 -3.11 -10.96 31.90
C LEU A 206 -3.30 -9.53 32.46
N LEU A 207 -3.42 -9.40 33.79
CA LEU A 207 -3.66 -8.11 34.45
C LEU A 207 -2.36 -7.36 34.82
N LYS A 208 -1.21 -7.94 34.54
CA LYS A 208 0.08 -7.29 34.81
C LYS A 208 0.16 -5.95 34.09
N LYS A 209 0.42 -4.89 34.85
CA LYS A 209 0.68 -3.56 34.28
C LYS A 209 1.96 -3.59 33.44
N ASN A 210 1.91 -2.97 32.30
CA ASN A 210 3.06 -2.89 31.39
C ASN A 210 3.51 -1.43 31.27
N ASP A 211 4.82 -1.23 31.15
CA ASP A 211 5.42 0.07 30.87
C ASP A 211 5.28 0.48 29.37
N LYS A 212 4.79 -0.44 28.54
CA LYS A 212 4.58 -0.21 27.10
C LYS A 212 3.15 0.25 26.82
N SER A 213 2.98 1.08 25.80
CA SER A 213 1.67 1.59 25.37
C SER A 213 0.68 0.47 24.98
N ILE A 214 1.19 -0.61 24.39
CA ILE A 214 0.40 -1.78 23.96
C ILE A 214 1.09 -3.05 24.47
N ARG A 215 0.33 -3.96 25.05
CA ARG A 215 0.76 -5.29 25.44
C ARG A 215 0.09 -6.32 24.54
N LEU A 216 0.90 -7.13 23.88
CA LEU A 216 0.46 -8.20 22.99
C LEU A 216 0.83 -9.54 23.64
N ILE A 217 -0.15 -10.43 23.79
CA ILE A 217 0.02 -11.78 24.28
C ILE A 217 -0.59 -12.73 23.24
N ALA A 218 0.08 -13.82 22.97
CA ALA A 218 -0.39 -14.81 22.02
C ALA A 218 -0.32 -16.23 22.61
N ASP A 219 -1.24 -17.07 22.18
CA ASP A 219 -1.06 -18.52 22.30
C ASP A 219 0.00 -18.97 21.29
N SER A 220 1.03 -19.65 21.79
CA SER A 220 2.22 -20.02 21.00
C SER A 220 1.86 -20.85 19.77
N TYR A 221 0.98 -21.84 19.95
CA TYR A 221 0.55 -22.72 18.87
C TYR A 221 -0.28 -21.97 17.82
N ASN A 222 -1.29 -21.22 18.26
CA ASN A 222 -2.20 -20.51 17.36
C ASN A 222 -1.48 -19.40 16.60
N LEU A 223 -0.58 -18.66 17.27
CA LEU A 223 0.22 -17.63 16.62
C LEU A 223 1.06 -18.22 15.49
N ALA A 224 1.87 -19.23 15.78
CA ALA A 224 2.78 -19.83 14.81
C ALA A 224 2.02 -20.55 13.70
N ASN A 225 0.91 -21.21 13.99
CA ASN A 225 0.10 -21.91 13.01
C ASN A 225 -0.55 -20.94 11.99
N ASN A 226 -0.98 -19.76 12.45
CA ASN A 226 -1.52 -18.74 11.56
C ASN A 226 -0.44 -18.17 10.63
N PHE A 227 0.79 -17.97 11.11
CA PHE A 227 1.91 -17.53 10.30
C PHE A 227 2.39 -18.54 9.27
N THR A 228 2.23 -19.83 9.56
CA THR A 228 2.77 -20.92 8.73
C THR A 228 1.70 -21.72 8.02
N ALA A 229 0.43 -21.31 8.07
CA ALA A 229 -0.70 -22.06 7.53
C ALA A 229 -0.52 -22.49 6.06
N GLU A 230 0.09 -21.62 5.25
CA GLU A 230 0.37 -21.89 3.84
C GLU A 230 1.81 -22.41 3.60
N ASN A 231 2.65 -22.51 4.64
CA ASN A 231 4.03 -22.97 4.51
C ASN A 231 4.17 -24.41 4.97
N GLU A 232 4.20 -25.31 4.01
CA GLU A 232 4.27 -26.76 4.27
C GLU A 232 5.57 -27.23 4.93
N ILE A 233 6.64 -26.44 4.86
CA ILE A 233 7.95 -26.78 5.47
C ILE A 233 7.95 -26.44 6.97
N LEU A 234 7.38 -25.30 7.34
CA LEU A 234 7.34 -24.83 8.74
C LEU A 234 6.17 -25.43 9.54
N LYS A 235 5.08 -25.79 8.86
CA LYS A 235 3.87 -26.36 9.48
C LYS A 235 4.14 -27.59 10.39
N PRO A 236 4.99 -28.56 10.05
CA PRO A 236 5.33 -29.65 10.95
C PRO A 236 5.95 -29.19 12.28
N ILE A 237 6.83 -28.18 12.24
CA ILE A 237 7.49 -27.63 13.43
C ILE A 237 6.47 -26.89 14.30
N THR A 238 5.60 -26.07 13.69
CA THR A 238 4.61 -25.31 14.45
C THR A 238 3.50 -26.18 15.03
N SER A 239 3.22 -27.34 14.44
CA SER A 239 2.21 -28.28 14.93
C SER A 239 2.55 -28.91 16.31
N VAL A 240 3.82 -28.84 16.72
CA VAL A 240 4.30 -29.39 18.00
C VAL A 240 4.63 -28.30 19.03
N LEU A 241 4.25 -27.06 18.77
CA LEU A 241 4.30 -25.98 19.76
C LEU A 241 3.24 -26.19 20.85
N ALA A 242 3.52 -25.70 22.04
CA ALA A 242 2.64 -25.82 23.18
C ALA A 242 1.31 -25.06 22.95
N LYS A 243 0.20 -25.76 23.17
CA LYS A 243 -1.15 -25.19 23.12
C LYS A 243 -1.52 -24.55 24.46
N ASN A 244 -2.36 -23.53 24.42
CA ASN A 244 -2.85 -22.81 25.59
C ASN A 244 -1.73 -22.22 26.47
N GLN A 245 -0.54 -22.01 25.91
CA GLN A 245 0.55 -21.36 26.63
C GLN A 245 0.70 -19.92 26.15
N LEU A 246 0.52 -18.98 27.10
CA LEU A 246 0.56 -17.56 26.80
C LEU A 246 2.01 -17.07 26.67
N SER A 247 2.30 -16.47 25.54
CA SER A 247 3.60 -15.85 25.24
C SER A 247 3.44 -14.35 25.05
N GLU A 248 4.28 -13.56 25.70
CA GLU A 248 4.31 -12.12 25.46
C GLU A 248 5.10 -11.84 24.17
N VAL A 249 4.46 -11.10 23.26
CA VAL A 249 5.06 -10.70 21.98
C VAL A 249 5.51 -9.25 22.09
N SER A 250 6.81 -9.01 21.96
CA SER A 250 7.36 -7.67 21.85
C SER A 250 7.15 -7.17 20.43
N PHE A 251 6.46 -6.05 20.30
CA PHE A 251 6.11 -5.47 19.04
C PHE A 251 6.37 -3.96 19.05
N GLU A 252 7.07 -3.48 18.04
CA GLU A 252 7.32 -2.06 17.80
C GLU A 252 7.15 -1.80 16.30
N ILE A 253 6.34 -0.81 15.94
CA ILE A 253 6.10 -0.40 14.56
C ILE A 253 6.14 1.11 14.44
N THR A 254 6.89 1.59 13.47
CA THR A 254 6.96 2.97 13.01
C THR A 254 6.84 2.98 11.49
N ASP A 255 6.80 4.13 10.84
CA ASP A 255 6.86 4.19 9.37
C ASP A 255 8.21 3.71 8.81
N GLU A 256 9.25 3.72 9.63
CA GLU A 256 10.61 3.36 9.22
C GLU A 256 10.97 1.93 9.58
N THR A 257 10.45 1.39 10.68
CA THR A 257 10.86 0.10 11.21
C THR A 257 9.70 -0.71 11.77
N ILE A 258 9.79 -2.03 11.62
CA ILE A 258 8.99 -3.00 12.37
C ILE A 258 9.92 -3.96 13.09
N LYS A 259 9.68 -4.17 14.38
CA LYS A 259 10.38 -5.16 15.21
C LYS A 259 9.36 -6.06 15.88
N LEU A 260 9.60 -7.36 15.82
CA LEU A 260 8.76 -8.35 16.48
C LEU A 260 9.67 -9.39 17.12
N LYS A 261 9.41 -9.72 18.39
CA LYS A 261 10.10 -10.76 19.13
C LYS A 261 9.10 -11.58 19.92
N ALA A 262 9.17 -12.90 19.80
CA ALA A 262 8.34 -13.85 20.52
C ALA A 262 9.15 -15.07 20.97
N GLU A 263 8.78 -15.64 22.09
CA GLU A 263 9.32 -16.91 22.61
C GLU A 263 8.16 -17.90 22.66
N LEU A 264 8.29 -19.02 21.93
CA LEU A 264 7.23 -19.99 21.72
C LEU A 264 7.71 -21.35 22.22
N PRO A 265 7.24 -21.83 23.38
CA PRO A 265 7.65 -23.12 23.93
C PRO A 265 7.05 -24.28 23.12
N PHE A 266 7.81 -25.38 23.01
CA PHE A 266 7.32 -26.64 22.48
C PHE A 266 6.47 -27.39 23.50
N GLU A 267 5.60 -28.28 23.04
CA GLU A 267 4.72 -29.10 23.86
C GLU A 267 5.52 -29.97 24.82
N ALA A 268 5.22 -29.91 26.11
CA ALA A 268 5.93 -30.66 27.13
C ALA A 268 5.69 -32.18 27.01
N SER A 269 4.64 -32.61 26.32
CA SER A 269 4.30 -34.02 26.10
C SER A 269 5.11 -34.69 24.99
N ILE A 270 6.01 -33.95 24.29
CA ILE A 270 6.85 -34.52 23.25
C ILE A 270 7.71 -35.62 23.84
N ASN A 271 7.67 -36.82 23.21
CA ASN A 271 8.46 -37.95 23.64
C ASN A 271 9.97 -37.61 23.68
N SER A 272 10.59 -37.69 24.86
CA SER A 272 12.00 -37.38 25.04
C SER A 272 12.97 -38.32 24.31
N GLU A 273 12.49 -39.47 23.81
CA GLU A 273 13.28 -40.42 23.01
C GLU A 273 13.14 -40.14 21.48
N SER A 274 12.31 -39.20 21.09
CA SER A 274 12.11 -38.88 19.66
C SER A 274 13.31 -38.12 19.10
N ALA A 275 13.59 -38.32 17.80
CA ALA A 275 14.60 -37.56 17.07
C ALA A 275 14.26 -36.06 17.05
N PHE A 276 12.96 -35.73 17.00
CA PHE A 276 12.50 -34.33 17.06
C PHE A 276 12.83 -33.67 18.40
N TYR A 277 12.65 -34.36 19.53
CA TYR A 277 13.02 -33.83 20.84
C TYR A 277 14.52 -33.55 20.93
N SER A 278 15.34 -34.46 20.41
CA SER A 278 16.80 -34.28 20.34
C SER A 278 17.17 -33.04 19.51
N LEU A 279 16.42 -32.77 18.43
CA LEU A 279 16.63 -31.59 17.57
C LEU A 279 16.28 -30.28 18.32
N ILE A 280 15.11 -30.21 18.97
CA ILE A 280 14.65 -28.99 19.64
C ILE A 280 15.41 -28.66 20.94
N LYS A 281 16.11 -29.65 21.49
CA LYS A 281 16.95 -29.47 22.69
C LYS A 281 18.32 -28.89 22.37
N LYS A 282 18.77 -28.97 21.11
CA LYS A 282 20.07 -28.41 20.70
C LYS A 282 20.08 -26.89 20.80
N GLU A 283 21.24 -26.33 21.07
CA GLU A 283 21.46 -24.89 20.98
C GLU A 283 21.74 -24.50 19.54
N SER A 284 21.20 -23.36 19.12
CA SER A 284 21.49 -22.77 17.81
C SER A 284 22.97 -22.40 17.68
N SER A 285 23.51 -22.55 16.50
CA SER A 285 24.90 -22.18 16.21
C SER A 285 24.98 -21.11 15.11
N LEU A 286 26.14 -20.47 14.98
CA LEU A 286 26.39 -19.47 13.94
C LEU A 286 26.41 -20.15 12.57
N PRO A 287 25.55 -19.74 11.62
CA PRO A 287 25.63 -20.18 10.23
C PRO A 287 26.90 -19.61 9.57
N THR A 288 27.79 -20.49 9.13
CA THR A 288 29.10 -20.06 8.58
C THR A 288 28.98 -19.44 7.20
N ILE A 289 27.95 -19.79 6.44
CA ILE A 289 27.70 -19.21 5.10
C ILE A 289 27.47 -17.69 5.16
N LEU A 290 26.83 -17.16 6.21
CA LEU A 290 26.51 -15.74 6.31
C LEU A 290 27.74 -14.83 6.31
N THR A 291 28.87 -15.31 6.78
CA THR A 291 30.13 -14.56 6.79
C THR A 291 30.81 -14.49 5.41
N ARG A 292 30.37 -15.32 4.45
CA ARG A 292 30.97 -15.54 3.14
C ARG A 292 30.22 -14.82 2.02
N LEU A 293 28.90 -14.61 2.18
CA LEU A 293 28.04 -14.03 1.14
C LEU A 293 28.56 -12.67 0.68
N GLY A 294 28.57 -12.46 -0.63
CA GLY A 294 28.87 -11.19 -1.25
C GLY A 294 27.66 -10.25 -1.26
N ASP A 295 27.88 -8.98 -1.56
CA ASP A 295 26.87 -7.91 -1.59
C ASP A 295 25.86 -8.02 -2.74
N VAL A 296 26.09 -8.91 -3.71
CA VAL A 296 25.12 -9.22 -4.79
C VAL A 296 23.93 -10.05 -4.30
N VAL A 297 24.01 -10.65 -3.11
CA VAL A 297 22.93 -11.44 -2.52
C VAL A 297 21.80 -10.51 -2.08
N GLN A 298 20.64 -10.66 -2.71
CA GLN A 298 19.45 -9.88 -2.45
C GLN A 298 18.56 -10.49 -1.37
N TYR A 299 18.46 -11.81 -1.35
CA TYR A 299 17.80 -12.54 -0.26
C TYR A 299 18.52 -13.84 0.04
N TYR A 300 18.38 -14.31 1.26
CA TYR A 300 18.79 -15.65 1.63
C TYR A 300 17.81 -16.29 2.60
N THR A 301 17.77 -17.63 2.55
CA THR A 301 17.20 -18.48 3.58
C THR A 301 18.26 -19.48 3.97
N THR A 302 18.70 -19.49 5.22
CA THR A 302 19.67 -20.47 5.73
C THR A 302 19.02 -21.35 6.78
N ILE A 303 19.32 -22.66 6.74
CA ILE A 303 18.93 -23.64 7.73
C ILE A 303 20.21 -24.22 8.33
N ASN A 304 20.34 -24.13 9.64
CA ASN A 304 21.47 -24.63 10.42
C ASN A 304 20.95 -25.43 11.63
N ALA A 305 20.08 -26.41 11.36
CA ALA A 305 19.37 -27.17 12.40
C ALA A 305 20.01 -28.54 12.69
N GLY A 306 20.77 -29.10 11.76
CA GLY A 306 21.38 -30.43 11.85
C GLY A 306 21.67 -31.01 10.48
N THR A 307 22.24 -32.21 10.45
CA THR A 307 22.51 -32.94 9.19
C THR A 307 21.20 -33.36 8.51
N PHE A 308 21.26 -33.69 7.22
CA PHE A 308 20.10 -34.22 6.49
C PHE A 308 19.47 -35.45 7.15
N GLU A 309 20.29 -36.32 7.71
CA GLU A 309 19.85 -37.50 8.42
C GLU A 309 19.03 -37.13 9.65
N GLU A 310 19.57 -36.27 10.52
CA GLU A 310 18.88 -35.76 11.73
C GLU A 310 17.58 -35.03 11.38
N LEU A 311 17.58 -34.21 10.34
CA LEU A 311 16.40 -33.49 9.87
C LEU A 311 15.34 -34.45 9.30
N LYS A 312 15.74 -35.44 8.50
CA LYS A 312 14.83 -36.46 8.00
C LYS A 312 14.16 -37.23 9.13
N GLU A 313 14.96 -37.75 10.08
CA GLU A 313 14.43 -38.51 11.21
C GLU A 313 13.50 -37.70 12.10
N ALA A 314 13.79 -36.43 12.28
CA ALA A 314 13.00 -35.55 13.13
C ALA A 314 11.72 -35.04 12.43
N LEU A 315 11.78 -34.66 11.16
CA LEU A 315 10.70 -33.95 10.48
C LEU A 315 9.79 -34.86 9.65
N PHE A 316 10.29 -35.97 9.07
CA PHE A 316 9.46 -36.85 8.25
C PHE A 316 8.25 -37.43 8.99
N PRO A 317 8.35 -37.85 10.27
CA PRO A 317 7.18 -38.30 11.02
C PRO A 317 6.10 -37.22 11.22
N LEU A 318 6.46 -35.93 11.09
CA LEU A 318 5.53 -34.81 11.25
C LEU A 318 4.84 -34.41 9.95
N ILE A 319 5.35 -34.88 8.78
CA ILE A 319 4.73 -34.59 7.47
C ILE A 319 3.40 -35.34 7.36
N PRO A 320 2.31 -34.65 6.95
CA PRO A 320 1.01 -35.32 6.80
C PRO A 320 1.03 -36.52 5.86
N ALA A 321 0.35 -37.61 6.26
CA ALA A 321 0.34 -38.87 5.52
C ALA A 321 -0.19 -38.78 4.08
N ASN A 322 -0.99 -37.77 3.76
CA ASN A 322 -1.51 -37.51 2.41
C ASN A 322 -0.41 -37.18 1.37
N LYS A 323 0.78 -36.78 1.82
CA LYS A 323 1.92 -36.47 0.93
C LYS A 323 2.76 -37.66 0.56
N ASN A 324 2.53 -38.80 1.16
CA ASN A 324 3.27 -40.06 0.88
C ASN A 324 4.80 -39.91 0.88
N ALA A 325 5.35 -39.02 1.72
CA ALA A 325 6.77 -38.68 1.77
C ALA A 325 7.65 -39.97 1.93
N ASP A 326 7.26 -40.86 2.83
CA ASP A 326 7.95 -42.12 3.03
C ASP A 326 7.91 -43.04 1.79
N ALA A 327 6.80 -43.09 1.10
CA ALA A 327 6.66 -43.91 -0.11
C ALA A 327 7.51 -43.34 -1.26
N LEU A 328 7.54 -42.02 -1.42
CA LEU A 328 8.39 -41.35 -2.39
C LEU A 328 9.87 -41.53 -2.08
N TRP A 329 10.25 -41.42 -0.81
CA TRP A 329 11.63 -41.62 -0.36
C TRP A 329 12.06 -43.10 -0.61
N LYS A 330 11.27 -44.07 -0.21
CA LYS A 330 11.56 -45.51 -0.45
C LYS A 330 11.68 -45.84 -1.94
N LYS A 331 10.81 -45.24 -2.76
CA LYS A 331 10.86 -45.41 -4.22
C LYS A 331 12.14 -44.81 -4.79
N ALA A 332 12.47 -43.60 -4.40
CA ALA A 332 13.67 -42.94 -4.86
C ALA A 332 14.93 -43.67 -4.40
N ASN A 333 14.95 -44.15 -3.16
CA ASN A 333 16.06 -44.92 -2.60
C ASN A 333 16.28 -46.24 -3.36
N SER A 334 15.20 -46.95 -3.68
CA SER A 334 15.26 -48.17 -4.54
C SER A 334 15.82 -47.85 -5.92
N MET A 335 15.44 -46.69 -6.52
CA MET A 335 15.97 -46.30 -7.82
C MET A 335 17.44 -45.90 -7.75
N CYS A 336 17.87 -45.22 -6.69
CA CYS A 336 19.28 -44.91 -6.45
C CYS A 336 20.12 -46.19 -6.33
N ASN A 337 19.66 -47.16 -5.56
CA ASN A 337 20.35 -48.46 -5.44
C ASN A 337 20.51 -49.18 -6.78
N VAL A 338 19.50 -49.13 -7.65
CA VAL A 338 19.56 -49.75 -8.98
C VAL A 338 20.52 -49.01 -9.92
N LEU A 339 20.49 -47.67 -9.88
CA LEU A 339 21.20 -46.86 -10.85
C LEU A 339 22.64 -46.55 -10.43
N PHE A 340 22.86 -46.34 -9.15
CA PHE A 340 24.14 -45.89 -8.59
C PHE A 340 24.80 -46.92 -7.68
N SER A 341 24.14 -48.03 -7.42
CA SER A 341 24.57 -49.03 -6.42
C SER A 341 24.79 -48.47 -5.02
N SER A 342 24.07 -47.39 -4.69
CA SER A 342 24.14 -46.69 -3.41
C SER A 342 22.79 -46.15 -3.02
N SER A 343 22.54 -46.02 -1.72
CA SER A 343 21.30 -45.41 -1.21
C SER A 343 21.32 -43.88 -1.41
N ILE A 344 20.18 -43.20 -1.33
CA ILE A 344 20.09 -41.76 -1.28
C ILE A 344 20.88 -41.24 -0.05
N GLU A 345 20.76 -41.94 1.07
CA GLU A 345 21.46 -41.65 2.28
C GLU A 345 22.98 -41.63 2.05
N ASP A 346 23.53 -42.67 1.43
CA ASP A 346 24.96 -42.74 1.12
C ASP A 346 25.38 -41.65 0.12
N LEU A 347 24.58 -41.41 -0.91
CA LEU A 347 24.87 -40.43 -1.96
C LEU A 347 24.87 -38.99 -1.46
N ILE A 348 24.05 -38.66 -0.45
CA ILE A 348 23.86 -37.29 0.02
C ILE A 348 24.40 -37.11 1.44
N PHE A 349 24.06 -37.98 2.41
CA PHE A 349 24.37 -37.73 3.83
C PHE A 349 25.83 -37.98 4.21
N SER A 350 26.53 -38.79 3.41
CA SER A 350 27.94 -39.13 3.69
C SER A 350 28.87 -37.89 3.68
N TRP A 351 28.60 -36.93 2.81
CA TRP A 351 29.44 -35.74 2.60
C TRP A 351 28.83 -34.40 3.00
N THR A 352 27.49 -34.32 3.13
CA THR A 352 26.81 -33.06 3.47
C THR A 352 26.97 -32.69 4.93
N GLY A 353 27.17 -31.41 5.19
CA GLY A 353 27.20 -30.82 6.52
C GLY A 353 25.80 -30.50 7.06
N LYS A 354 25.75 -29.57 8.00
CA LYS A 354 24.53 -29.17 8.69
C LYS A 354 23.90 -27.86 8.17
N GLU A 355 24.57 -27.16 7.26
CA GLU A 355 24.12 -25.87 6.74
C GLU A 355 23.64 -26.02 5.29
N PHE A 356 22.43 -25.49 5.06
CA PHE A 356 21.77 -25.40 3.77
C PHE A 356 21.34 -23.97 3.55
N ALA A 357 21.41 -23.47 2.31
CA ALA A 357 20.92 -22.16 1.98
C ALA A 357 20.26 -22.11 0.61
N ALA A 358 19.28 -21.24 0.48
CA ALA A 358 18.73 -20.75 -0.78
C ALA A 358 19.03 -19.25 -0.87
N LEU A 359 19.63 -18.84 -1.99
CA LEU A 359 20.13 -17.49 -2.19
C LEU A 359 19.49 -16.90 -3.45
N GLY A 360 19.10 -15.64 -3.41
CA GLY A 360 18.72 -14.87 -4.60
C GLY A 360 19.78 -13.84 -4.92
N ILE A 361 20.15 -13.77 -6.18
CA ILE A 361 21.19 -12.87 -6.68
C ILE A 361 20.53 -11.71 -7.41
N ARG A 362 20.99 -10.51 -7.16
CA ARG A 362 20.44 -9.28 -7.76
C ARG A 362 20.48 -9.36 -9.29
N GLY A 363 19.35 -9.05 -9.93
CA GLY A 363 19.23 -9.10 -11.39
C GLY A 363 18.95 -10.49 -11.99
N HIS A 364 18.88 -11.55 -11.17
CA HIS A 364 18.58 -12.91 -11.61
C HIS A 364 17.29 -13.44 -10.97
N ASN A 365 16.56 -14.25 -11.72
CA ASN A 365 15.32 -14.89 -11.24
C ASN A 365 15.55 -16.27 -10.66
N ASP A 366 16.63 -16.94 -11.08
CA ASP A 366 16.94 -18.30 -10.67
C ASP A 366 17.64 -18.33 -9.31
N PRO A 367 17.16 -19.12 -8.35
CA PRO A 367 17.79 -19.24 -7.05
C PRO A 367 19.10 -20.04 -7.14
N VAL A 368 19.99 -19.75 -6.20
CA VAL A 368 21.16 -20.59 -5.94
C VAL A 368 20.95 -21.36 -4.65
N PHE A 369 21.11 -22.67 -4.69
CA PHE A 369 21.07 -23.53 -3.51
C PHE A 369 22.50 -23.84 -3.07
N ALA A 370 22.77 -23.74 -1.78
CA ALA A 370 24.08 -24.04 -1.21
C ALA A 370 23.98 -25.16 -0.17
N ILE A 371 24.92 -26.07 -0.21
CA ILE A 371 25.02 -27.20 0.71
C ILE A 371 26.44 -27.22 1.28
N GLN A 372 26.53 -27.23 2.61
CA GLN A 372 27.82 -27.34 3.28
C GLN A 372 28.46 -28.71 3.02
N VAL A 373 29.73 -28.73 2.69
CA VAL A 373 30.54 -29.96 2.53
C VAL A 373 31.25 -30.25 3.84
N LYS A 374 30.96 -31.40 4.40
CA LYS A 374 31.60 -31.88 5.65
C LYS A 374 32.81 -32.76 5.33
N ASP A 375 32.78 -33.50 4.22
CA ASP A 375 33.83 -34.41 3.79
C ASP A 375 33.99 -34.31 2.27
N GLU A 376 35.10 -33.68 1.84
CA GLU A 376 35.42 -33.45 0.42
C GLU A 376 35.76 -34.77 -0.31
N VAL A 377 36.41 -35.70 0.36
CA VAL A 377 36.79 -36.99 -0.23
C VAL A 377 35.56 -37.85 -0.53
N GLN A 378 34.65 -37.95 0.41
CA GLN A 378 33.38 -38.64 0.22
C GLN A 378 32.53 -37.94 -0.86
N ARG A 379 32.52 -36.64 -0.91
CA ARG A 379 31.82 -35.86 -1.94
C ARG A 379 32.36 -36.19 -3.34
N GLU A 380 33.70 -36.19 -3.51
CA GLU A 380 34.32 -36.60 -4.81
C GLU A 380 33.96 -38.01 -5.21
N LEU A 381 34.07 -38.97 -4.30
CA LEU A 381 33.72 -40.37 -4.55
C LEU A 381 32.24 -40.51 -4.99
N MET A 382 31.33 -39.82 -4.29
CA MET A 382 29.90 -39.90 -4.63
C MET A 382 29.60 -39.22 -5.97
N PHE A 383 30.27 -38.11 -6.27
CA PHE A 383 30.12 -37.45 -7.58
C PHE A 383 30.69 -38.27 -8.71
N GLU A 384 31.85 -38.93 -8.54
CA GLU A 384 32.40 -39.88 -9.52
C GLU A 384 31.43 -41.05 -9.76
N GLN A 385 30.81 -41.57 -8.70
CA GLN A 385 29.81 -42.65 -8.81
C GLN A 385 28.56 -42.17 -9.57
N ILE A 386 28.08 -40.99 -9.32
CA ILE A 386 26.99 -40.36 -10.05
C ILE A 386 27.36 -40.20 -11.53
N PHE A 387 28.51 -39.63 -11.84
CA PHE A 387 28.96 -39.37 -13.21
C PHE A 387 29.35 -40.62 -13.99
N SER A 388 29.74 -41.69 -13.32
CA SER A 388 30.03 -42.98 -13.99
C SER A 388 28.78 -43.72 -14.40
N SER A 389 27.58 -43.31 -13.96
CA SER A 389 26.34 -43.96 -14.35
C SER A 389 25.99 -43.67 -15.82
N ILE A 390 25.40 -44.65 -16.49
CA ILE A 390 25.02 -44.56 -17.93
C ILE A 390 23.97 -43.47 -18.19
N LEU A 391 23.27 -43.03 -17.19
CA LEU A 391 22.15 -42.06 -17.29
C LEU A 391 22.56 -40.63 -17.14
N ILE A 392 23.74 -40.33 -16.58
CA ILE A 392 24.22 -38.97 -16.39
C ILE A 392 25.40 -38.74 -17.33
N LYS A 393 25.12 -38.02 -18.40
CA LYS A 393 26.19 -37.57 -19.31
C LYS A 393 26.81 -36.34 -18.66
N ASN A 394 28.10 -36.46 -18.34
CA ASN A 394 28.93 -35.31 -17.96
C ASN A 394 29.25 -34.54 -19.26
N ASN A 395 28.31 -33.71 -19.72
CA ASN A 395 28.51 -32.92 -20.92
C ASN A 395 28.77 -31.47 -20.52
N ASP A 396 29.85 -30.92 -21.02
CA ASP A 396 30.17 -29.54 -21.19
C ASP A 396 30.30 -28.70 -19.89
N SER A 397 31.52 -28.64 -19.36
CA SER A 397 31.84 -27.59 -18.39
C SER A 397 31.88 -26.24 -19.11
N LEU A 398 30.93 -25.35 -18.76
CA LEU A 398 30.99 -23.94 -19.19
C LEU A 398 32.05 -23.20 -18.37
N ILE A 399 32.80 -22.33 -19.01
CA ILE A 399 33.72 -21.43 -18.31
C ILE A 399 33.25 -20.00 -18.53
N LEU A 400 32.79 -19.35 -17.46
CA LEU A 400 32.34 -17.96 -17.45
C LEU A 400 33.25 -17.14 -16.51
N ASN A 401 33.83 -16.07 -16.99
CA ASN A 401 34.67 -15.16 -16.21
C ASN A 401 35.71 -15.87 -15.31
N GLY A 402 36.30 -16.97 -15.80
CA GLY A 402 37.28 -17.76 -15.07
C GLY A 402 36.73 -18.76 -14.06
N VAL A 403 35.38 -18.90 -13.95
CA VAL A 403 34.70 -19.90 -13.12
C VAL A 403 34.31 -21.08 -14.01
N ARG A 404 34.73 -22.29 -13.64
CA ARG A 404 34.30 -23.53 -14.30
C ARG A 404 33.01 -24.06 -13.70
N LEU A 405 32.00 -24.24 -14.51
CA LEU A 405 30.62 -24.60 -14.15
C LEU A 405 30.22 -25.90 -14.85
N PRO A 406 30.46 -27.06 -14.26
CA PRO A 406 29.93 -28.32 -14.77
C PRO A 406 28.42 -28.39 -14.56
N GLN A 407 27.71 -29.10 -15.46
CA GLN A 407 26.26 -29.29 -15.40
C GLN A 407 25.91 -30.72 -14.97
N LEU A 408 24.94 -30.82 -14.06
CA LEU A 408 24.34 -32.09 -13.65
C LEU A 408 23.00 -32.30 -14.36
N ILE A 409 22.72 -33.50 -14.80
CA ILE A 409 21.40 -33.92 -15.28
C ILE A 409 20.80 -34.80 -14.19
N LEU A 410 19.88 -34.23 -13.39
CA LEU A 410 19.25 -34.97 -12.31
C LEU A 410 18.16 -35.90 -12.86
N PRO A 411 18.17 -37.19 -12.52
CA PRO A 411 17.08 -38.11 -12.89
C PRO A 411 15.74 -37.62 -12.29
N GLY A 412 14.64 -37.81 -13.05
CA GLY A 412 13.32 -37.30 -12.68
C GLY A 412 12.80 -37.76 -11.31
N PHE A 413 13.24 -38.91 -10.81
CA PHE A 413 12.86 -39.36 -9.46
C PHE A 413 13.55 -38.56 -8.35
N LEU A 414 14.79 -38.07 -8.55
CA LEU A 414 15.47 -37.14 -7.61
C LEU A 414 14.78 -35.81 -7.62
N ASN A 415 14.37 -35.32 -8.78
CA ASN A 415 13.56 -34.09 -8.86
C ASN A 415 12.24 -34.26 -8.11
N SER A 416 11.62 -35.45 -8.11
CA SER A 416 10.41 -35.72 -7.33
C SER A 416 10.66 -35.64 -5.81
N VAL A 417 11.85 -36.02 -5.34
CA VAL A 417 12.22 -35.86 -3.93
C VAL A 417 12.49 -34.38 -3.61
N LEU A 418 13.23 -33.64 -4.46
CA LEU A 418 13.51 -32.23 -4.30
C LEU A 418 12.21 -31.40 -4.33
N SER A 419 11.22 -31.79 -5.11
CA SER A 419 9.91 -31.13 -5.18
C SER A 419 9.12 -31.20 -3.86
N LEU A 420 9.39 -32.16 -2.96
CA LEU A 420 8.82 -32.18 -1.61
C LEU A 420 9.23 -30.95 -0.79
N PHE A 421 10.38 -30.38 -1.14
CA PHE A 421 10.93 -29.15 -0.54
C PHE A 421 10.72 -27.92 -1.42
N ASN A 422 9.85 -27.98 -2.43
CA ASN A 422 9.64 -26.94 -3.44
C ASN A 422 10.91 -26.56 -4.24
N ILE A 423 11.88 -27.47 -4.34
CA ILE A 423 13.09 -27.32 -5.15
C ILE A 423 12.88 -28.00 -6.50
N ASN A 424 12.96 -27.26 -7.58
CA ASN A 424 12.82 -27.75 -8.94
C ASN A 424 14.00 -27.27 -9.80
N ILE A 425 15.05 -28.07 -9.89
CA ILE A 425 16.30 -27.78 -10.62
C ILE A 425 16.74 -29.02 -11.43
N PRO A 426 16.08 -29.36 -12.54
CA PRO A 426 16.35 -30.60 -13.26
C PRO A 426 17.75 -30.66 -13.93
N PHE A 427 18.32 -29.51 -14.28
CA PHE A 427 19.60 -29.41 -15.00
C PHE A 427 20.55 -28.40 -14.34
N PRO A 428 20.89 -28.54 -13.05
CA PRO A 428 21.70 -27.53 -12.37
C PRO A 428 23.16 -27.54 -12.85
N TYR A 429 23.69 -26.33 -13.01
CA TYR A 429 25.13 -26.12 -12.93
C TYR A 429 25.57 -26.13 -11.47
N TYR A 430 26.82 -26.47 -11.19
CA TYR A 430 27.33 -26.43 -9.84
C TYR A 430 28.75 -25.91 -9.79
N VAL A 431 29.14 -25.41 -8.63
CA VAL A 431 30.48 -24.98 -8.31
C VAL A 431 30.78 -25.22 -6.83
N GLU A 432 31.96 -25.68 -6.55
CA GLU A 432 32.48 -25.81 -5.20
C GLU A 432 33.31 -24.59 -4.86
N TYR A 433 33.01 -23.96 -3.75
CA TYR A 433 33.75 -22.83 -3.25
C TYR A 433 33.64 -22.69 -1.73
N ASP A 434 34.79 -22.56 -1.06
CA ASP A 434 34.92 -22.26 0.37
C ASP A 434 34.08 -23.18 1.29
N GLY A 435 34.16 -24.52 1.04
CA GLY A 435 33.48 -25.54 1.86
C GLY A 435 31.96 -25.69 1.63
N PHE A 436 31.46 -25.13 0.51
CA PHE A 436 30.07 -25.30 0.07
C PHE A 436 30.04 -25.70 -1.42
N ILE A 437 29.02 -26.45 -1.80
CA ILE A 437 28.62 -26.63 -3.19
C ILE A 437 27.40 -25.76 -3.44
N TYR A 438 27.46 -24.99 -4.53
CA TYR A 438 26.39 -24.11 -5.01
C TYR A 438 25.79 -24.66 -6.27
N PHE A 439 24.44 -24.70 -6.36
CA PHE A 439 23.68 -25.22 -7.49
C PHE A 439 22.73 -24.16 -8.03
N SER A 440 22.63 -24.00 -9.34
CA SER A 440 21.60 -23.16 -9.99
C SER A 440 21.37 -23.64 -11.43
N GLU A 441 20.22 -23.35 -12.00
CA GLU A 441 19.97 -23.54 -13.44
C GLU A 441 20.65 -22.44 -14.29
N SER A 442 20.93 -21.28 -13.70
CA SER A 442 21.66 -20.17 -14.36
C SER A 442 23.14 -20.21 -14.03
N PRO A 443 24.00 -20.47 -15.02
CA PRO A 443 25.46 -20.40 -14.85
C PRO A 443 25.94 -18.98 -14.58
N GLU A 444 25.25 -17.94 -15.12
CA GLU A 444 25.57 -16.53 -14.91
C GLU A 444 25.39 -16.17 -13.44
N CYS A 445 24.30 -16.61 -12.83
CA CYS A 445 23.98 -16.40 -11.42
C CYS A 445 25.07 -16.99 -10.50
N LEU A 446 25.50 -18.23 -10.77
CA LEU A 446 26.61 -18.87 -10.04
C LEU A 446 27.92 -18.10 -10.20
N CYS A 447 28.22 -17.69 -11.43
CA CYS A 447 29.45 -16.96 -11.74
C CYS A 447 29.50 -15.62 -10.98
N GLU A 448 28.41 -14.87 -10.96
CA GLU A 448 28.31 -13.59 -10.27
C GLU A 448 28.45 -13.76 -8.75
N LEU A 449 27.73 -14.75 -8.18
CA LEU A 449 27.83 -15.08 -6.76
C LEU A 449 29.30 -15.38 -6.37
N ILE A 450 29.95 -16.30 -7.07
CA ILE A 450 31.32 -16.70 -6.73
C ILE A 450 32.31 -15.55 -6.86
N ASN A 451 32.17 -14.71 -7.89
CA ASN A 451 33.04 -13.55 -8.08
C ASN A 451 32.81 -12.50 -6.97
N SER A 452 31.58 -12.26 -6.57
CA SER A 452 31.28 -11.39 -5.43
C SER A 452 31.82 -11.95 -4.12
N MET A 453 31.74 -13.28 -3.90
CA MET A 453 32.30 -13.92 -2.71
C MET A 453 33.84 -13.85 -2.65
N LYS A 454 34.53 -13.80 -3.79
CA LYS A 454 35.98 -13.56 -3.85
C LYS A 454 36.35 -12.11 -3.51
N GLY A 455 35.45 -11.17 -3.71
CA GLY A 455 35.63 -9.74 -3.43
C GLY A 455 35.63 -9.40 -1.94
N GLU A 456 36.02 -8.15 -1.66
CA GLU A 456 36.01 -7.60 -0.28
C GLU A 456 34.63 -7.12 0.16
N ASN A 457 33.71 -6.92 -0.78
CA ASN A 457 32.34 -6.46 -0.53
C ASN A 457 31.49 -7.64 -0.05
N LYS A 458 31.22 -7.67 1.24
CA LYS A 458 30.38 -8.72 1.86
C LYS A 458 29.00 -8.17 2.20
N LEU A 459 27.97 -9.01 2.08
CA LEU A 459 26.61 -8.69 2.50
C LEU A 459 26.56 -8.15 3.93
N SER A 460 27.31 -8.78 4.85
CA SER A 460 27.40 -8.37 6.26
C SER A 460 28.01 -6.99 6.50
N LYS A 461 28.65 -6.41 5.50
CA LYS A 461 29.21 -5.05 5.55
C LYS A 461 28.27 -3.98 5.00
N THR A 462 27.20 -4.37 4.29
CA THR A 462 26.22 -3.43 3.74
C THR A 462 25.45 -2.74 4.87
N ASP A 463 25.05 -1.49 4.65
CA ASP A 463 24.35 -0.72 5.68
C ASP A 463 22.96 -1.29 5.96
N ASN A 464 22.24 -1.73 4.91
CA ASN A 464 20.94 -2.37 5.03
C ASN A 464 20.99 -3.62 5.93
N TRP A 465 21.98 -4.49 5.69
CA TRP A 465 22.11 -5.71 6.49
C TRP A 465 22.49 -5.41 7.94
N LYS A 466 23.41 -4.45 8.18
CA LYS A 466 23.80 -4.02 9.53
C LYS A 466 22.61 -3.49 10.32
N GLU A 467 21.76 -2.66 9.67
CA GLU A 467 20.62 -2.05 10.33
C GLU A 467 19.61 -3.10 10.77
N VAL A 468 19.21 -4.03 9.89
CA VAL A 468 18.27 -5.11 10.24
C VAL A 468 18.87 -6.21 11.10
N SER A 469 20.18 -6.21 11.32
CA SER A 469 20.91 -7.16 12.16
C SER A 469 21.35 -6.58 13.51
N SER A 470 21.14 -5.30 13.75
CA SER A 470 21.70 -4.57 14.90
C SER A 470 21.28 -5.14 16.25
N GLU A 471 20.07 -5.70 16.36
CA GLU A 471 19.53 -6.32 17.58
C GLU A 471 19.45 -7.85 17.50
N GLN A 472 19.85 -8.44 16.34
CA GLN A 472 19.80 -9.87 16.11
C GLN A 472 21.01 -10.57 16.76
N LYS A 473 20.78 -11.77 17.28
CA LYS A 473 21.89 -12.64 17.71
C LYS A 473 22.59 -13.21 16.48
N ALA A 474 23.84 -13.59 16.64
CA ALA A 474 24.62 -14.18 15.54
C ALA A 474 24.19 -15.64 15.26
N GLU A 475 23.82 -16.38 16.30
CA GLU A 475 23.37 -17.77 16.21
C GLU A 475 21.95 -17.85 15.72
N SER A 476 21.66 -18.78 14.79
CA SER A 476 20.31 -19.05 14.32
C SER A 476 20.16 -20.48 13.81
N THR A 477 18.98 -21.06 14.03
CA THR A 477 18.58 -22.33 13.45
C THR A 477 18.09 -22.12 12.01
N LEU A 478 17.32 -21.05 11.79
CA LEU A 478 16.89 -20.57 10.49
C LEU A 478 17.08 -19.05 10.45
N SER A 479 17.70 -18.55 9.42
CA SER A 479 17.85 -17.12 9.18
C SER A 479 17.37 -16.76 7.79
N LEU A 480 16.60 -15.71 7.70
CA LEU A 480 16.03 -15.15 6.50
C LEU A 480 16.45 -13.69 6.39
N PHE A 481 16.91 -13.30 5.24
CA PHE A 481 17.14 -11.89 4.88
C PHE A 481 16.47 -11.60 3.54
N TYR A 482 15.95 -10.44 3.38
CA TYR A 482 15.39 -9.98 2.11
C TYR A 482 15.62 -8.49 1.90
N ASP A 483 15.87 -8.14 0.65
CA ASP A 483 15.83 -6.79 0.10
C ASP A 483 14.92 -6.83 -1.15
N LEU A 484 13.68 -6.30 -1.02
CA LEU A 484 12.60 -6.44 -1.99
C LEU A 484 12.70 -5.45 -3.15
N GLU A 485 13.86 -5.29 -3.77
CA GLU A 485 13.98 -4.39 -4.91
C GLU A 485 13.20 -4.90 -6.14
N GLN A 486 13.23 -6.20 -6.39
CA GLN A 486 12.63 -6.79 -7.59
C GLN A 486 11.83 -8.08 -7.36
N SER A 487 12.05 -8.82 -6.28
CA SER A 487 11.39 -10.10 -6.06
C SER A 487 11.03 -10.35 -4.60
N MET A 488 9.84 -10.91 -4.38
CA MET A 488 9.41 -11.31 -3.05
C MET A 488 9.88 -12.73 -2.76
N PRO A 489 10.56 -12.98 -1.61
CA PRO A 489 10.94 -14.31 -1.19
C PRO A 489 9.72 -15.24 -1.13
N PHE A 490 9.92 -16.52 -1.43
CA PHE A 490 8.82 -17.49 -1.54
C PHE A 490 7.97 -17.61 -0.28
N PHE A 491 8.54 -17.38 0.90
CA PHE A 491 7.85 -17.45 2.18
C PHE A 491 7.01 -16.20 2.52
N LEU A 492 7.22 -15.09 1.80
CA LEU A 492 6.38 -13.89 1.88
C LEU A 492 5.35 -13.83 0.74
N ARG A 493 5.35 -14.81 -0.17
CA ARG A 493 4.36 -14.92 -1.23
C ARG A 493 3.04 -15.36 -0.62
N GLY A 494 2.09 -14.49 -0.59
CA GLY A 494 0.74 -14.76 -0.09
C GLY A 494 -0.11 -13.49 -0.15
N LYS A 495 -1.41 -13.64 -0.09
CA LYS A 495 -2.36 -12.52 -0.04
C LYS A 495 -2.72 -12.15 1.41
N SER A 496 -1.95 -12.59 2.39
CA SER A 496 -2.21 -12.23 3.79
C SER A 496 -1.96 -10.74 4.01
N VAL A 497 -2.75 -10.13 4.87
CA VAL A 497 -2.59 -8.72 5.29
C VAL A 497 -1.19 -8.47 5.86
N PHE A 498 -0.63 -9.47 6.54
CA PHE A 498 0.73 -9.42 7.07
C PHE A 498 1.79 -9.33 5.96
N SER A 499 1.62 -10.09 4.87
CA SER A 499 2.49 -10.01 3.69
C SER A 499 2.48 -8.60 3.07
N GLU A 500 1.31 -7.98 2.98
CA GLU A 500 1.18 -6.62 2.45
C GLU A 500 1.81 -5.58 3.38
N VAL A 501 1.66 -5.73 4.70
CA VAL A 501 2.35 -4.87 5.69
C VAL A 501 3.87 -5.02 5.57
N LEU A 502 4.38 -6.26 5.43
CA LEU A 502 5.82 -6.48 5.28
C LEU A 502 6.41 -5.90 3.99
N LYS A 503 5.60 -5.74 2.93
CA LYS A 503 6.05 -5.05 1.70
C LYS A 503 6.43 -3.58 1.93
N LEU A 504 5.83 -2.91 2.91
CA LEU A 504 6.23 -1.56 3.29
C LEU A 504 7.66 -1.53 3.85
N TYR A 505 8.05 -2.59 4.56
CA TYR A 505 9.37 -2.74 5.14
C TYR A 505 10.18 -3.65 4.24
N SER A 506 10.64 -3.09 3.13
CA SER A 506 11.20 -3.81 1.99
C SER A 506 12.55 -4.47 2.25
N ILE A 507 13.18 -4.17 3.37
CA ILE A 507 14.43 -4.78 3.80
C ILE A 507 14.21 -5.37 5.19
N GLY A 508 14.49 -6.67 5.35
CA GLY A 508 14.25 -7.30 6.63
C GLY A 508 15.11 -8.53 6.87
N ARG A 509 15.27 -8.84 8.16
CA ARG A 509 15.87 -10.06 8.64
C ARG A 509 14.97 -10.72 9.68
N CYS A 510 14.76 -12.01 9.53
CA CYS A 510 13.98 -12.84 10.42
C CYS A 510 14.81 -14.03 10.85
N ASP A 511 15.04 -14.16 12.15
CA ASP A 511 15.76 -15.29 12.72
C ASP A 511 14.84 -16.15 13.59
N ILE A 512 14.94 -17.44 13.40
CA ILE A 512 14.35 -18.45 14.27
C ILE A 512 15.47 -19.19 14.96
N ARG A 513 15.44 -19.23 16.27
CA ARG A 513 16.36 -19.97 17.12
C ARG A 513 15.61 -21.02 17.89
N ILE A 514 16.10 -22.24 17.87
CA ILE A 514 15.57 -23.32 18.67
C ILE A 514 16.59 -23.62 19.75
N ASN A 515 16.25 -23.31 21.02
CA ASN A 515 17.13 -23.48 22.16
C ASN A 515 16.35 -24.09 23.33
N ASN A 516 16.83 -25.19 23.87
CA ASN A 516 16.26 -25.80 25.09
C ASN A 516 14.73 -25.92 25.07
N CYS A 517 14.17 -26.48 24.00
CA CYS A 517 12.72 -26.67 23.80
C CYS A 517 11.90 -25.38 23.72
N ASN A 518 12.55 -24.26 23.39
CA ASN A 518 11.88 -23.01 23.02
C ASN A 518 12.22 -22.61 21.59
N LEU A 519 11.26 -22.07 20.87
CA LEU A 519 11.45 -21.43 19.60
C LEU A 519 11.44 -19.90 19.82
N GLU A 520 12.58 -19.26 19.63
CA GLU A 520 12.69 -17.81 19.65
C GLU A 520 12.51 -17.30 18.23
N PHE A 521 11.53 -16.46 18.01
CA PHE A 521 11.27 -15.75 16.75
C PHE A 521 11.66 -14.29 16.89
N GLN A 522 12.43 -13.77 15.96
CA GLN A 522 12.81 -12.36 15.94
C GLN A 522 12.81 -11.83 14.50
N LEU A 523 11.99 -10.81 14.24
CA LEU A 523 11.93 -10.08 12.99
C LEU A 523 12.34 -8.63 13.23
N GLN A 524 13.22 -8.13 12.38
CA GLN A 524 13.52 -6.71 12.25
C GLN A 524 13.48 -6.35 10.76
N ALA A 525 12.64 -5.39 10.41
CA ALA A 525 12.54 -4.91 9.04
C ALA A 525 12.48 -3.40 9.00
N ILE A 526 13.01 -2.83 7.93
CA ILE A 526 13.08 -1.38 7.72
C ILE A 526 12.42 -1.01 6.40
N ALA A 527 11.79 0.15 6.41
CA ALA A 527 11.36 0.78 5.19
C ALA A 527 12.58 1.26 4.40
N ARG A 528 12.58 1.08 3.08
CA ARG A 528 13.61 1.68 2.24
C ARG A 528 13.60 3.19 2.42
N ARG A 529 14.78 3.78 2.53
CA ARG A 529 14.93 5.24 2.71
C ARG A 529 14.35 5.99 1.50
N ALA A 530 13.96 7.25 1.76
CA ALA A 530 13.28 8.13 0.82
C ALA A 530 13.80 8.01 -0.62
N GLY A 531 12.91 7.64 -1.54
CA GLY A 531 13.19 7.47 -2.95
C GLY A 531 12.29 6.44 -3.62
N ASP A 532 11.77 5.47 -2.90
CA ASP A 532 10.89 4.45 -3.47
C ASP A 532 9.42 4.89 -3.37
N LEU A 533 8.80 5.07 -4.52
CA LEU A 533 7.37 5.37 -4.58
C LEU A 533 6.58 4.10 -4.28
N ARG A 534 5.65 4.20 -3.35
CA ARG A 534 4.84 3.06 -2.89
C ARG A 534 3.42 3.17 -3.41
N SER A 535 2.88 2.03 -3.82
CA SER A 535 1.45 1.94 -4.09
C SER A 535 0.68 2.23 -2.80
N ILE A 536 -0.35 3.08 -2.90
CA ILE A 536 -1.22 3.39 -1.78
C ILE A 536 -2.12 2.18 -1.50
N PRO A 537 -2.29 1.77 -0.24
CA PRO A 537 -3.17 0.67 0.13
C PRO A 537 -4.61 0.88 -0.37
N GLY A 538 -5.23 -0.18 -0.87
CA GLY A 538 -6.54 -0.14 -1.53
C GLY A 538 -6.46 0.10 -3.03
N PHE A 539 -5.28 0.35 -3.58
CA PHE A 539 -5.01 0.40 -5.01
C PHE A 539 -4.13 -0.79 -5.42
N PRO A 540 -4.21 -1.24 -6.70
CA PRO A 540 -5.04 -0.71 -7.77
C PRO A 540 -6.53 -1.05 -7.60
N ILE A 541 -7.41 -0.16 -8.05
CA ILE A 541 -8.85 -0.40 -8.17
C ILE A 541 -9.10 -0.94 -9.58
N ASN A 542 -9.71 -2.13 -9.68
CA ASN A 542 -10.14 -2.67 -10.97
C ASN A 542 -11.36 -1.87 -11.45
N LEU A 543 -11.29 -1.35 -12.65
CA LEU A 543 -12.38 -0.67 -13.32
C LEU A 543 -13.11 -1.66 -14.24
N ASP A 544 -14.32 -1.30 -14.68
CA ASP A 544 -15.09 -2.19 -15.55
C ASP A 544 -14.28 -2.50 -16.82
N GLU A 545 -14.01 -3.78 -17.09
CA GLU A 545 -13.24 -4.22 -18.25
C GLU A 545 -13.90 -3.85 -19.60
N THR A 546 -15.20 -3.61 -19.59
CA THR A 546 -15.96 -3.19 -20.79
C THR A 546 -15.88 -1.71 -21.06
N ALA A 547 -15.41 -0.92 -20.09
CA ALA A 547 -15.37 0.53 -20.19
C ALA A 547 -14.10 1.02 -20.91
N LYS A 548 -14.25 1.87 -21.90
CA LYS A 548 -13.15 2.62 -22.48
C LYS A 548 -12.88 3.83 -21.61
N LEU A 549 -11.75 3.84 -20.93
CA LEU A 549 -11.28 4.98 -20.16
C LEU A 549 -10.65 6.02 -21.10
N GLU A 550 -11.00 7.28 -20.91
CA GLU A 550 -10.45 8.36 -21.73
C GLU A 550 -9.35 9.13 -20.98
N TYR A 551 -9.62 9.53 -19.75
CA TYR A 551 -8.65 10.25 -18.91
C TYR A 551 -9.13 10.34 -17.46
N ILE A 552 -8.22 10.71 -16.57
CA ILE A 552 -8.50 10.97 -15.15
C ILE A 552 -8.27 12.45 -14.83
N LEU A 553 -9.06 12.96 -13.90
CA LEU A 553 -8.96 14.32 -13.38
C LEU A 553 -9.05 14.28 -11.86
N SER A 554 -8.48 15.25 -11.19
CA SER A 554 -8.63 15.43 -9.75
C SER A 554 -8.98 16.85 -9.38
N THR A 555 -9.63 17.03 -8.23
CA THR A 555 -9.76 18.34 -7.58
C THR A 555 -8.84 18.38 -6.38
N SER A 556 -8.01 19.41 -6.27
CA SER A 556 -7.18 19.67 -5.12
C SER A 556 -7.71 20.93 -4.43
N ASN A 557 -8.30 20.76 -3.24
CA ASN A 557 -8.74 21.90 -2.44
C ASN A 557 -8.52 21.58 -0.95
N GLU A 558 -7.87 22.48 -0.22
CA GLU A 558 -7.60 22.33 1.21
C GLU A 558 -8.86 22.18 2.11
N LYS A 559 -10.04 22.47 1.58
CA LYS A 559 -11.31 22.49 2.33
C LYS A 559 -12.34 21.44 1.92
N SER A 560 -12.13 20.73 0.82
CA SER A 560 -13.10 19.75 0.29
C SER A 560 -12.50 18.36 0.22
N PRO A 561 -13.31 17.30 0.30
CA PRO A 561 -12.83 15.95 0.04
C PRO A 561 -12.28 15.89 -1.39
N GLU A 562 -11.09 15.36 -1.52
CA GLU A 562 -10.47 15.18 -2.82
C GLU A 562 -11.23 14.14 -3.63
N LEU A 563 -11.41 14.44 -4.91
CA LEU A 563 -12.17 13.64 -5.86
C LEU A 563 -11.31 13.30 -7.05
N VAL A 564 -11.40 12.06 -7.49
CA VAL A 564 -10.81 11.60 -8.74
C VAL A 564 -11.94 11.26 -9.71
N PHE A 565 -11.94 11.88 -10.89
CA PHE A 565 -12.95 11.71 -11.90
C PHE A 565 -12.40 10.97 -13.11
N TRP A 566 -13.24 10.13 -13.73
CA TRP A 566 -12.97 9.55 -15.03
C TRP A 566 -14.23 9.42 -15.87
N LEU A 567 -14.02 9.26 -17.18
CA LEU A 567 -15.09 9.10 -18.14
C LEU A 567 -15.00 7.71 -18.77
N GLU A 568 -16.09 6.97 -18.72
CA GLU A 568 -16.21 5.64 -19.33
C GLU A 568 -17.09 5.70 -20.55
N ASN A 569 -16.64 5.11 -21.66
CA ASN A 569 -17.39 5.03 -22.93
C ASN A 569 -17.90 6.38 -23.44
N SER A 570 -17.13 7.46 -23.21
CA SER A 570 -17.48 8.85 -23.59
C SER A 570 -18.82 9.36 -23.02
N LYS A 571 -19.44 8.64 -22.08
CA LYS A 571 -20.82 8.91 -21.66
C LYS A 571 -21.07 8.76 -20.15
N THR A 572 -20.40 7.85 -19.48
CA THR A 572 -20.59 7.62 -18.04
C THR A 572 -19.49 8.32 -17.25
N ILE A 573 -19.88 9.34 -16.49
CA ILE A 573 -18.98 10.04 -15.58
C ILE A 573 -18.94 9.28 -14.26
N LYS A 574 -17.75 8.99 -13.76
CA LYS A 574 -17.55 8.42 -12.41
C LYS A 574 -16.67 9.33 -11.57
N ALA A 575 -16.92 9.33 -10.27
CA ALA A 575 -16.15 10.07 -9.29
C ALA A 575 -15.87 9.19 -8.07
N LEU A 576 -14.61 9.06 -7.72
CA LEU A 576 -14.16 8.44 -6.47
C LEU A 576 -13.95 9.54 -5.41
N ASN A 577 -14.71 9.48 -4.33
CA ASN A 577 -14.39 10.24 -3.14
C ASN A 577 -13.28 9.50 -2.38
N VAL A 578 -12.11 10.09 -2.37
CA VAL A 578 -10.91 9.44 -1.86
C VAL A 578 -11.01 9.09 -0.38
N SER A 579 -11.57 9.98 0.44
CA SER A 579 -11.66 9.78 1.89
C SER A 579 -12.67 8.71 2.30
N SER A 580 -13.77 8.55 1.54
CA SER A 580 -14.83 7.56 1.82
C SER A 580 -14.76 6.31 0.97
N THR A 581 -13.86 6.27 -0.03
CA THR A 581 -13.79 5.22 -1.06
C THR A 581 -15.11 4.98 -1.83
N GLN A 582 -16.04 5.93 -1.72
CA GLN A 582 -17.33 5.83 -2.38
C GLN A 582 -17.22 6.28 -3.84
N VAL A 583 -17.68 5.44 -4.76
CA VAL A 583 -17.77 5.77 -6.18
C VAL A 583 -19.17 6.28 -6.50
N PHE A 584 -19.25 7.47 -7.05
CA PHE A 584 -20.49 8.04 -7.63
C PHE A 584 -20.46 7.84 -9.14
N SER A 585 -21.63 7.71 -9.75
CA SER A 585 -21.77 7.54 -11.20
C SER A 585 -22.94 8.39 -11.71
N PHE A 586 -22.75 8.99 -12.90
CA PHE A 586 -23.78 9.72 -13.62
C PHE A 586 -23.70 9.38 -15.10
N GLU A 587 -24.80 8.92 -15.70
CA GLU A 587 -24.90 8.64 -17.13
C GLU A 587 -25.39 9.88 -17.87
N MET A 588 -24.56 10.38 -18.78
CA MET A 588 -24.91 11.52 -19.65
C MET A 588 -25.88 11.10 -20.74
N PRO A 589 -26.79 11.98 -21.17
CA PRO A 589 -27.76 11.65 -22.23
C PRO A 589 -27.07 11.36 -23.58
N GLU A 590 -25.90 11.92 -23.82
CA GLU A 590 -25.10 11.74 -25.04
C GLU A 590 -23.60 11.79 -24.72
N GLU A 591 -22.75 11.54 -25.73
CA GLU A 591 -21.30 11.66 -25.58
C GLU A 591 -20.89 13.05 -25.08
N CYS A 592 -19.97 13.08 -24.14
CA CYS A 592 -19.52 14.32 -23.52
C CYS A 592 -18.00 14.35 -23.33
N CYS A 593 -17.48 15.51 -23.04
CA CYS A 593 -16.16 15.72 -22.49
C CYS A 593 -16.29 16.33 -21.09
N ILE A 594 -15.32 16.04 -20.21
CA ILE A 594 -15.31 16.51 -18.84
C ILE A 594 -14.05 17.33 -18.53
N LYS A 595 -14.18 18.27 -17.59
CA LYS A 595 -13.07 19.06 -17.07
C LYS A 595 -13.29 19.36 -15.60
N ALA A 596 -12.33 19.00 -14.74
CA ALA A 596 -12.36 19.40 -13.34
C ALA A 596 -12.18 20.92 -13.23
N ALA A 597 -12.92 21.57 -12.32
CA ALA A 597 -12.65 22.94 -11.94
C ALA A 597 -11.28 22.99 -11.22
N PRO A 598 -10.42 23.98 -11.50
CA PRO A 598 -9.11 24.09 -10.85
C PRO A 598 -9.21 24.22 -9.32
N GLN A 599 -10.30 24.79 -8.83
CA GLN A 599 -10.68 24.88 -7.42
C GLN A 599 -12.19 24.71 -7.27
N GLU A 600 -12.66 24.40 -6.06
CA GLU A 600 -14.09 24.36 -5.79
C GLU A 600 -14.71 25.74 -6.01
N LEU A 601 -15.71 25.79 -6.86
CA LEU A 601 -16.42 27.03 -7.19
C LEU A 601 -17.34 27.45 -6.04
N ALA A 602 -17.70 28.73 -5.98
CA ALA A 602 -18.47 29.33 -4.87
C ALA A 602 -19.81 28.62 -4.57
N ASN A 603 -20.37 27.92 -5.56
CA ASN A 603 -21.62 27.13 -5.43
C ASN A 603 -21.38 25.62 -5.25
N ASN A 604 -20.19 25.22 -4.82
CA ASN A 604 -19.73 23.83 -4.65
C ASN A 604 -19.65 23.02 -5.98
N GLY A 605 -19.48 23.70 -7.10
CA GLY A 605 -19.24 23.08 -8.40
C GLY A 605 -17.79 22.58 -8.48
N VAL A 606 -17.59 21.35 -8.93
CA VAL A 606 -16.26 20.71 -8.99
C VAL A 606 -15.94 20.11 -10.37
N LEU A 607 -16.94 19.79 -11.16
CA LEU A 607 -16.75 19.15 -12.46
C LEU A 607 -17.66 19.73 -13.53
N TRP A 608 -17.07 20.18 -14.62
CA TRP A 608 -17.76 20.55 -15.84
C TRP A 608 -17.92 19.34 -16.77
N ALA A 609 -19.07 19.21 -17.40
CA ALA A 609 -19.28 18.29 -18.50
C ALA A 609 -20.06 19.00 -19.63
N VAL A 610 -19.62 18.75 -20.86
CA VAL A 610 -20.22 19.37 -22.05
C VAL A 610 -20.50 18.28 -23.05
N THR A 611 -21.75 18.22 -23.53
CA THR A 611 -22.14 17.34 -24.60
C THR A 611 -21.78 17.93 -25.97
N ARG A 612 -21.72 17.08 -26.97
CA ARG A 612 -21.41 17.52 -28.35
C ARG A 612 -22.44 18.52 -28.87
N ASN A 613 -23.72 18.40 -28.47
CA ASN A 613 -24.79 19.32 -28.87
C ASN A 613 -24.82 20.59 -28.01
N GLY A 614 -23.85 20.82 -27.13
CA GLY A 614 -23.70 22.05 -26.38
C GLY A 614 -24.53 22.13 -25.10
N ALA A 615 -24.99 21.01 -24.55
CA ALA A 615 -25.55 20.98 -23.20
C ALA A 615 -24.41 20.99 -22.18
N ILE A 616 -24.41 21.97 -21.28
CA ILE A 616 -23.38 22.24 -20.28
C ILE A 616 -23.90 21.87 -18.91
N TYR A 617 -23.16 21.02 -18.22
CA TYR A 617 -23.43 20.58 -16.85
C TYR A 617 -22.31 21.06 -15.93
N LEU A 618 -22.70 21.39 -14.70
CA LEU A 618 -21.77 21.59 -13.58
C LEU A 618 -22.23 20.72 -12.42
N PHE A 619 -21.36 19.84 -11.97
CA PHE A 619 -21.64 18.87 -10.93
C PHE A 619 -21.00 19.26 -9.60
N ASN A 620 -21.67 18.89 -8.50
CA ASN A 620 -21.09 18.90 -7.17
C ASN A 620 -20.26 17.64 -6.89
N ASN A 621 -19.71 17.52 -5.68
CA ASN A 621 -18.87 16.41 -5.21
C ASN A 621 -19.58 15.04 -5.12
N LYS A 622 -20.88 14.95 -5.41
CA LYS A 622 -21.65 13.70 -5.50
C LYS A 622 -22.17 13.41 -6.89
N LEU A 623 -21.63 14.06 -7.91
CA LEU A 623 -22.09 14.02 -9.31
C LEU A 623 -23.59 14.38 -9.45
N ILE A 624 -24.09 15.30 -8.64
CA ILE A 624 -25.44 15.85 -8.78
C ILE A 624 -25.31 17.16 -9.56
N PRO A 625 -26.03 17.32 -10.70
CA PRO A 625 -26.03 18.58 -11.43
C PRO A 625 -26.54 19.73 -10.54
N LEU A 626 -25.88 20.87 -10.61
CA LEU A 626 -26.28 22.05 -9.86
C LEU A 626 -27.57 22.66 -10.38
N LYS A 627 -28.30 23.39 -9.55
CA LYS A 627 -29.69 23.79 -9.75
C LYS A 627 -30.02 24.51 -11.07
N ARG A 628 -29.11 25.20 -11.70
CA ARG A 628 -29.31 25.91 -12.97
C ARG A 628 -28.87 25.13 -14.19
N PHE A 629 -28.26 23.97 -13.97
CA PHE A 629 -27.72 23.13 -15.03
C PHE A 629 -28.63 21.92 -15.30
N PRO A 630 -28.68 21.38 -16.53
CA PRO A 630 -27.88 21.79 -17.72
C PRO A 630 -28.33 23.12 -18.34
N ILE A 631 -27.35 23.83 -18.95
CA ILE A 631 -27.58 25.00 -19.75
C ILE A 631 -27.38 24.62 -21.23
N LEU A 632 -28.22 25.09 -22.11
CA LEU A 632 -28.05 24.86 -23.53
C LEU A 632 -27.36 26.07 -24.17
N SER A 633 -26.22 25.84 -24.80
CA SER A 633 -25.48 26.91 -25.51
C SER A 633 -26.18 27.43 -26.76
N GLY A 634 -27.06 26.61 -27.35
CA GLY A 634 -27.67 26.88 -28.67
C GLY A 634 -26.75 26.50 -29.84
N GLU A 635 -25.47 26.20 -29.58
CA GLU A 635 -24.44 25.90 -30.57
C GLU A 635 -23.70 24.62 -30.22
N LYS A 636 -23.11 23.95 -31.21
CA LYS A 636 -22.35 22.72 -31.02
C LYS A 636 -20.94 23.00 -30.50
N SER A 637 -20.50 22.18 -29.54
CA SER A 637 -19.13 22.17 -29.05
C SER A 637 -18.20 21.43 -30.01
N VAL A 638 -16.95 21.91 -30.13
CA VAL A 638 -15.86 21.16 -30.82
C VAL A 638 -15.45 19.91 -30.05
N GLY A 639 -15.95 19.70 -28.85
CA GLY A 639 -15.55 18.59 -27.98
C GLY A 639 -14.22 18.79 -27.27
N LEU A 640 -13.63 19.99 -27.32
CA LEU A 640 -12.41 20.38 -26.62
C LEU A 640 -12.76 21.48 -25.63
N ILE A 641 -12.68 21.19 -24.32
CA ILE A 641 -13.01 22.15 -23.27
C ILE A 641 -11.87 22.32 -22.29
N THR A 642 -11.81 23.48 -21.65
CA THR A 642 -10.90 23.72 -20.54
C THR A 642 -11.57 24.66 -19.54
N ALA A 643 -10.92 24.98 -18.42
CA ALA A 643 -11.48 25.82 -17.39
C ALA A 643 -10.43 26.82 -16.87
N THR A 644 -10.85 28.05 -16.66
CA THR A 644 -10.12 29.02 -15.83
C THR A 644 -10.52 28.85 -14.37
N ASP A 645 -9.95 29.64 -13.49
CA ASP A 645 -10.25 29.59 -12.04
C ASP A 645 -11.75 29.78 -11.72
N SER A 646 -12.50 30.43 -12.58
CA SER A 646 -13.91 30.78 -12.35
C SER A 646 -14.88 30.39 -13.45
N LYS A 647 -14.39 30.02 -14.65
CA LYS A 647 -15.24 29.81 -15.84
C LYS A 647 -14.83 28.58 -16.63
N LEU A 648 -15.83 27.92 -17.23
CA LEU A 648 -15.64 26.98 -18.31
C LEU A 648 -15.31 27.76 -19.59
N VAL A 649 -14.37 27.25 -20.38
CA VAL A 649 -14.04 27.72 -21.72
C VAL A 649 -14.44 26.65 -22.73
N MET A 650 -15.41 26.96 -23.57
CA MET A 650 -15.99 26.04 -24.55
C MET A 650 -15.89 26.61 -25.97
N PRO A 651 -14.94 26.18 -26.79
CA PRO A 651 -14.90 26.50 -28.21
C PRO A 651 -16.08 25.87 -28.98
N LEU A 652 -16.68 26.65 -29.89
CA LEU A 652 -17.84 26.25 -30.67
C LEU A 652 -17.46 25.90 -32.12
N GLU A 653 -18.29 25.12 -32.78
CA GLU A 653 -18.07 24.73 -34.19
C GLU A 653 -18.11 25.94 -35.18
N ASN A 654 -18.79 27.01 -34.80
CA ASN A 654 -18.82 28.27 -35.60
C ASN A 654 -17.56 29.14 -35.41
N GLY A 655 -16.64 28.75 -34.55
CA GLY A 655 -15.38 29.44 -34.26
C GLY A 655 -15.41 30.28 -32.99
N ASN A 656 -16.57 30.71 -32.53
CA ASN A 656 -16.70 31.50 -31.29
C ASN A 656 -16.30 30.74 -30.07
N ILE A 657 -16.01 31.44 -28.96
CA ILE A 657 -15.70 30.87 -27.68
C ILE A 657 -16.77 31.25 -26.67
N LEU A 658 -17.32 30.27 -26.01
CA LEU A 658 -18.31 30.46 -24.96
C LEU A 658 -17.67 30.26 -23.58
N PHE A 659 -17.86 31.26 -22.74
CA PHE A 659 -17.47 31.24 -21.31
C PHE A 659 -18.71 31.07 -20.47
N VAL A 660 -18.66 30.18 -19.50
CA VAL A 660 -19.77 29.92 -18.55
C VAL A 660 -19.22 29.98 -17.14
N ASP A 661 -19.81 30.83 -16.31
CA ASP A 661 -19.45 30.90 -14.89
C ASP A 661 -20.22 29.88 -14.02
N SER A 662 -19.88 29.79 -12.76
CA SER A 662 -20.52 28.86 -11.82
C SER A 662 -22.02 29.16 -11.57
N GLU A 663 -22.47 30.37 -11.82
CA GLU A 663 -23.88 30.78 -11.70
C GLU A 663 -24.70 30.50 -12.98
N GLY A 664 -24.03 30.09 -14.06
CA GLY A 664 -24.62 29.78 -15.34
C GLY A 664 -24.81 30.98 -16.25
N TYR A 665 -24.12 32.09 -15.98
CA TYR A 665 -24.09 33.21 -16.92
C TYR A 665 -23.17 32.86 -18.09
N ILE A 666 -23.64 33.11 -19.28
CA ILE A 666 -22.92 32.86 -20.53
C ILE A 666 -22.39 34.17 -21.06
N PHE A 667 -21.13 34.16 -21.47
CA PHE A 667 -20.48 35.19 -22.23
C PHE A 667 -19.89 34.56 -23.49
N THR A 668 -20.17 35.13 -24.68
CA THR A 668 -19.64 34.67 -25.96
C THR A 668 -18.64 35.67 -26.48
N GLU A 669 -17.41 35.24 -26.72
CA GLU A 669 -16.43 36.01 -27.49
C GLU A 669 -16.54 35.62 -28.96
N GLU A 670 -16.96 36.62 -29.77
CA GLU A 670 -17.10 36.43 -31.20
C GLU A 670 -15.73 36.62 -31.85
N ILE A 671 -15.25 35.55 -32.49
CA ILE A 671 -13.99 35.52 -33.25
C ILE A 671 -14.21 34.82 -34.60
N GLU A 672 -13.47 35.21 -35.58
CA GLU A 672 -13.49 34.60 -36.92
C GLU A 672 -12.14 33.95 -37.21
N PRO A 673 -11.81 32.79 -36.61
CA PRO A 673 -10.52 32.13 -36.81
C PRO A 673 -10.44 31.58 -38.26
N MET A 674 -9.26 31.74 -38.88
CA MET A 674 -8.99 31.25 -40.24
C MET A 674 -8.92 29.71 -40.34
N GLY A 675 -9.14 28.99 -39.25
CA GLY A 675 -9.01 27.54 -39.20
C GLY A 675 -9.78 26.87 -38.09
N LYS A 676 -9.46 25.58 -37.85
CA LYS A 676 -10.06 24.78 -36.78
C LYS A 676 -9.12 24.69 -35.60
N LEU A 677 -9.68 24.75 -34.40
CA LEU A 677 -8.95 24.49 -33.16
C LEU A 677 -8.40 23.06 -33.19
N ARG A 678 -7.15 22.88 -32.80
CA ARG A 678 -6.48 21.57 -32.79
C ARG A 678 -6.34 20.97 -31.40
N ALA A 679 -6.06 21.82 -30.41
CA ALA A 679 -5.90 21.40 -29.00
C ALA A 679 -6.20 22.58 -28.10
N VAL A 680 -6.50 22.27 -26.82
CA VAL A 680 -6.65 23.28 -25.78
C VAL A 680 -5.55 23.06 -24.70
N PRO A 681 -5.10 24.11 -24.00
CA PRO A 681 -4.16 23.98 -22.89
C PRO A 681 -4.68 23.02 -21.80
N VAL A 682 -3.78 22.26 -21.20
CA VAL A 682 -4.14 21.34 -20.11
C VAL A 682 -4.51 22.10 -18.84
N ALA A 683 -3.79 23.16 -18.51
CA ALA A 683 -4.08 24.05 -17.37
C ALA A 683 -4.14 25.48 -17.87
N LEU A 684 -5.14 26.21 -17.43
CA LEU A 684 -5.34 27.62 -17.75
C LEU A 684 -5.45 28.42 -16.47
N GLU A 685 -4.79 29.58 -16.49
CA GLU A 685 -5.11 30.72 -15.66
C GLU A 685 -6.10 31.62 -16.41
N ASN A 686 -6.33 32.84 -15.92
CA ASN A 686 -7.20 33.81 -16.63
C ASN A 686 -6.65 34.26 -17.99
N ASN A 687 -5.36 34.05 -18.24
CA ASN A 687 -4.66 34.36 -19.46
C ASN A 687 -4.27 33.06 -20.17
N PHE A 688 -4.63 32.91 -21.46
CA PHE A 688 -4.28 31.73 -22.23
C PHE A 688 -4.20 32.09 -23.73
N ALA A 689 -3.69 31.13 -24.53
CA ALA A 689 -3.65 31.27 -25.98
C ALA A 689 -4.22 30.01 -26.64
N LEU A 690 -4.88 30.19 -27.79
CA LEU A 690 -5.43 29.11 -28.62
C LEU A 690 -4.80 29.12 -29.99
N TYR A 691 -4.49 27.92 -30.49
CA TYR A 691 -3.98 27.75 -31.87
C TYR A 691 -5.02 27.15 -32.79
N TYR A 692 -5.29 27.87 -33.86
CA TYR A 692 -6.20 27.46 -34.96
C TYR A 692 -5.38 27.10 -36.20
N LYS A 693 -5.78 26.08 -36.90
CA LYS A 693 -5.12 25.66 -38.17
C LYS A 693 -6.11 25.57 -39.29
N GLY A 694 -5.92 26.47 -40.23
CA GLY A 694 -6.51 26.45 -41.57
C GLY A 694 -5.43 26.21 -42.62
N PHE A 695 -5.43 27.05 -43.68
CA PHE A 695 -4.33 27.08 -44.65
C PHE A 695 -3.03 27.58 -43.99
N ILE A 696 -3.16 28.64 -43.21
CA ILE A 696 -2.08 29.16 -42.32
C ILE A 696 -2.50 28.87 -40.89
N GLY A 697 -1.54 28.67 -39.97
CA GLY A 697 -1.78 28.59 -38.51
C GLY A 697 -1.87 29.98 -37.92
N GLU A 698 -2.71 30.15 -36.91
CA GLU A 698 -2.86 31.39 -36.16
C GLU A 698 -2.94 31.17 -34.65
N ILE A 699 -2.38 32.13 -33.89
CA ILE A 699 -2.51 32.14 -32.46
C ILE A 699 -3.29 33.38 -32.01
N LEU A 700 -4.31 33.12 -31.19
CA LEU A 700 -5.12 34.15 -30.52
C LEU A 700 -4.82 34.14 -29.02
N PHE A 701 -4.57 35.33 -28.46
CA PHE A 701 -4.29 35.53 -27.06
C PHE A 701 -5.53 36.02 -26.30
N PHE A 702 -5.78 35.47 -25.13
CA PHE A 702 -6.93 35.80 -24.29
C PHE A 702 -6.46 36.28 -22.90
N GLU A 703 -7.11 37.36 -22.43
CA GLU A 703 -6.97 37.89 -21.08
C GLU A 703 -8.34 38.08 -20.45
N ASP A 704 -8.63 37.48 -19.35
CA ASP A 704 -9.93 37.49 -18.65
C ASP A 704 -11.13 37.11 -19.53
N GLY A 705 -10.90 36.29 -20.56
CA GLY A 705 -11.91 35.81 -21.48
C GLY A 705 -12.13 36.71 -22.74
N VAL A 706 -11.36 37.78 -22.91
CA VAL A 706 -11.43 38.68 -24.07
C VAL A 706 -10.23 38.42 -24.99
N CYS A 707 -10.49 38.26 -26.28
CA CYS A 707 -9.43 38.14 -27.28
C CYS A 707 -8.70 39.48 -27.45
N LYS A 708 -7.37 39.46 -27.36
CA LYS A 708 -6.52 40.65 -27.41
C LYS A 708 -6.05 40.99 -28.83
N ASN A 709 -6.08 40.04 -29.74
CA ASN A 709 -5.60 40.22 -31.11
C ASN A 709 -6.55 39.66 -32.18
N PRO A 710 -7.88 39.96 -32.13
CA PRO A 710 -8.84 39.36 -33.03
C PRO A 710 -8.56 39.73 -34.50
N ASP A 711 -8.10 40.98 -34.77
CA ASP A 711 -7.83 41.50 -36.15
C ASP A 711 -6.35 41.37 -36.54
N SER A 712 -5.49 40.93 -35.64
CA SER A 712 -4.03 40.85 -35.81
C SER A 712 -3.44 39.57 -35.25
N ALA A 713 -4.06 38.44 -35.58
CA ALA A 713 -3.61 37.13 -35.15
C ALA A 713 -2.14 36.89 -35.54
N GLU A 714 -1.37 36.33 -34.60
CA GLU A 714 0.01 35.90 -34.87
C GLU A 714 0.01 34.71 -35.84
N LEU A 715 0.59 34.89 -37.01
CA LEU A 715 0.62 33.90 -38.09
C LEU A 715 1.80 32.93 -37.86
N ILE A 716 1.51 31.64 -37.91
CA ILE A 716 2.48 30.56 -37.72
C ILE A 716 2.68 29.79 -39.03
N ASP A 717 3.91 29.78 -39.49
CA ASP A 717 4.29 28.91 -40.61
C ASP A 717 4.58 27.48 -40.07
N GLY A 718 3.89 26.51 -40.63
CA GLY A 718 3.98 25.11 -40.24
C GLY A 718 2.72 24.55 -39.60
N ILE A 719 2.80 23.29 -39.19
CA ILE A 719 1.72 22.54 -38.52
C ILE A 719 2.09 22.32 -37.08
N ALA A 720 1.14 22.38 -36.17
CA ALA A 720 1.27 21.93 -34.82
C ALA A 720 0.09 21.04 -34.43
N PHE A 721 0.31 20.09 -33.53
CA PHE A 721 -0.70 19.20 -32.95
C PHE A 721 -0.98 19.52 -31.49
N GLY A 722 -0.01 20.11 -30.79
CA GLY A 722 -0.12 20.51 -29.40
C GLY A 722 -0.65 21.93 -29.20
N ALA A 723 -1.17 22.21 -28.03
CA ALA A 723 -1.60 23.54 -27.61
C ALA A 723 -0.41 24.37 -27.12
N PRO A 724 -0.49 25.74 -27.22
CA PRO A 724 0.44 26.61 -26.52
C PRO A 724 0.25 26.54 -25.00
N ALA A 725 1.26 26.97 -24.25
CA ALA A 725 1.18 27.13 -22.81
C ALA A 725 1.49 28.58 -22.41
N THR A 726 0.86 29.05 -21.33
CA THR A 726 1.12 30.35 -20.74
C THR A 726 1.64 30.24 -19.31
N LEU A 727 2.52 31.13 -18.92
CA LEU A 727 2.94 31.32 -17.55
C LEU A 727 3.03 32.82 -17.22
N LYS A 728 2.92 33.15 -15.93
CA LYS A 728 3.06 34.53 -15.46
C LYS A 728 4.32 34.65 -14.62
N SER A 729 5.20 35.57 -15.01
CA SER A 729 6.45 35.83 -14.28
C SER A 729 6.70 37.35 -14.20
N ASN A 730 7.02 37.85 -13.02
CA ASN A 730 7.31 39.26 -12.77
C ASN A 730 6.25 40.25 -13.31
N GLY A 731 4.98 39.85 -13.29
CA GLY A 731 3.86 40.66 -13.77
C GLY A 731 3.59 40.54 -15.29
N ASN A 732 4.46 39.92 -16.05
CA ASN A 732 4.30 39.70 -17.49
C ASN A 732 3.74 38.29 -17.80
N VAL A 733 2.98 38.18 -18.88
CA VAL A 733 2.43 36.91 -19.38
C VAL A 733 3.30 36.43 -20.54
N TYR A 734 3.88 35.25 -20.38
CA TYR A 734 4.68 34.59 -21.41
C TYR A 734 3.88 33.45 -22.02
N THR A 735 3.95 33.30 -23.33
CA THR A 735 3.31 32.19 -24.07
C THR A 735 4.37 31.49 -24.90
N ALA A 736 4.44 30.17 -24.82
CA ALA A 736 5.31 29.33 -25.66
C ALA A 736 4.50 28.39 -26.52
N PHE A 737 4.97 28.17 -27.73
CA PHE A 737 4.36 27.31 -28.75
C PHE A 737 5.42 26.64 -29.62
N ILE A 738 5.20 25.38 -29.99
CA ILE A 738 6.14 24.60 -30.79
C ILE A 738 5.37 23.96 -31.96
N THR A 739 5.89 24.14 -33.14
CA THR A 739 5.36 23.46 -34.35
C THR A 739 5.86 22.01 -34.41
N GLN A 740 5.20 21.17 -35.20
CA GLN A 740 5.56 19.76 -35.36
C GLN A 740 7.05 19.58 -35.78
N ASN A 741 7.59 20.45 -36.60
CA ASN A 741 8.96 20.41 -37.08
C ASN A 741 9.96 21.09 -36.12
N GLY A 742 9.53 21.44 -34.91
CA GLY A 742 10.41 21.96 -33.84
C GLY A 742 10.68 23.47 -33.87
N MET A 743 9.86 24.26 -34.58
CA MET A 743 10.00 25.71 -34.51
C MET A 743 9.36 26.22 -33.21
N LEU A 744 10.15 26.81 -32.34
CA LEU A 744 9.75 27.37 -31.05
C LEU A 744 9.49 28.87 -31.17
N TYR A 745 8.32 29.27 -30.71
CA TYR A 745 7.89 30.67 -30.62
C TYR A 745 7.65 31.03 -29.14
N ILE A 746 8.07 32.22 -28.75
CA ILE A 746 7.81 32.76 -27.40
C ILE A 746 7.35 34.20 -27.51
N TRP A 747 6.27 34.52 -26.81
CA TRP A 747 5.72 35.89 -26.73
C TRP A 747 5.73 36.36 -25.27
N GLU A 748 5.97 37.65 -25.06
CA GLU A 748 5.79 38.38 -23.81
C GLU A 748 4.66 39.38 -24.00
N ASN A 749 3.57 39.24 -23.25
CA ASN A 749 2.35 40.06 -23.38
C ASN A 749 1.85 40.17 -24.82
N GLY A 750 1.88 39.09 -25.60
CA GLY A 750 1.47 39.01 -26.99
C GLY A 750 2.49 39.53 -27.99
N VAL A 751 3.67 39.98 -27.56
CA VAL A 751 4.74 40.43 -28.47
C VAL A 751 5.87 39.40 -28.49
N GLN A 752 6.28 38.98 -29.70
CA GLN A 752 7.33 37.96 -29.83
C GLN A 752 8.66 38.42 -29.23
N VAL A 753 9.20 37.62 -28.29
CA VAL A 753 10.40 37.94 -27.51
C VAL A 753 11.67 37.98 -28.37
N SER A 754 11.73 37.18 -29.41
CA SER A 754 12.93 37.05 -30.25
C SER A 754 12.58 37.08 -31.73
N ASN A 755 13.25 37.93 -32.50
CA ASN A 755 13.20 37.88 -33.97
C ASN A 755 13.93 36.62 -34.56
N LYS A 756 14.57 35.80 -33.71
CA LYS A 756 15.18 34.54 -34.07
C LYS A 756 14.25 33.40 -33.71
N ILE A 757 13.72 32.74 -34.71
CA ILE A 757 13.02 31.49 -34.53
C ILE A 757 14.03 30.43 -34.09
N ILE A 758 13.77 29.87 -32.90
CA ILE A 758 14.61 28.80 -32.33
C ILE A 758 14.12 27.49 -32.92
N LYS A 759 15.02 26.69 -33.46
CA LYS A 759 14.68 25.37 -33.99
C LYS A 759 15.20 24.29 -33.04
N LEU A 760 14.28 23.58 -32.39
CA LEU A 760 14.56 22.35 -31.68
C LEU A 760 14.72 21.21 -32.71
N GLN A 761 15.77 20.39 -32.53
CA GLN A 761 16.05 19.29 -33.47
C GLN A 761 15.22 18.05 -33.11
N ASN A 762 13.89 18.18 -33.19
CA ASN A 762 12.95 17.10 -32.92
C ASN A 762 11.63 17.34 -33.65
N THR A 763 10.75 16.32 -33.60
CA THR A 763 9.35 16.40 -33.99
C THR A 763 8.48 16.43 -32.75
N PHE A 764 7.39 17.22 -32.72
CA PHE A 764 6.52 17.44 -31.59
C PHE A 764 5.08 17.17 -31.92
N ASN A 765 4.39 16.33 -31.15
CA ASN A 765 2.98 16.01 -31.27
C ASN A 765 2.17 16.33 -30.00
N SER A 766 2.84 16.59 -28.88
CA SER A 766 2.22 16.87 -27.58
C SER A 766 2.04 18.37 -27.33
N ASN A 767 1.20 18.71 -26.34
CA ASN A 767 1.07 20.09 -25.85
C ASN A 767 2.39 20.58 -25.26
N VAL A 768 2.61 21.90 -25.32
CA VAL A 768 3.55 22.58 -24.42
C VAL A 768 2.86 22.72 -23.08
N VAL A 769 3.60 22.56 -21.98
CA VAL A 769 3.11 22.72 -20.61
C VAL A 769 4.01 23.69 -19.85
N ALA A 770 3.50 24.33 -18.81
CA ALA A 770 4.22 25.36 -18.06
C ALA A 770 4.25 25.08 -16.57
N SER A 771 5.42 25.29 -15.93
CA SER A 771 5.56 25.49 -14.49
C SER A 771 5.37 26.97 -14.11
N ASN A 772 5.77 27.34 -12.93
CA ASN A 772 5.74 28.73 -12.49
C ASN A 772 6.81 29.60 -13.19
N SER A 773 7.84 28.99 -13.77
CA SER A 773 9.02 29.69 -14.31
C SER A 773 9.52 29.23 -15.66
N ASN A 774 9.13 28.03 -16.12
CA ASN A 774 9.64 27.43 -17.35
C ASN A 774 8.53 26.72 -18.14
N PHE A 775 8.78 26.53 -19.42
CA PHE A 775 7.96 25.68 -20.31
C PHE A 775 8.62 24.31 -20.48
N TYR A 776 7.81 23.30 -20.78
CA TYR A 776 8.28 21.96 -21.09
C TYR A 776 7.58 21.40 -22.31
N ALA A 777 8.31 20.59 -23.08
CA ALA A 777 7.81 19.94 -24.28
C ALA A 777 8.39 18.53 -24.41
N LEU A 778 7.65 17.64 -25.07
CA LEU A 778 8.04 16.25 -25.31
C LEU A 778 8.24 16.03 -26.80
N GLY A 779 9.46 15.68 -27.20
CA GLY A 779 9.80 15.27 -28.55
C GLY A 779 9.36 13.84 -28.84
N VAL A 780 9.06 13.54 -30.11
CA VAL A 780 8.60 12.20 -30.56
C VAL A 780 9.64 11.09 -30.29
N ASP A 781 10.92 11.44 -30.17
CA ASP A 781 12.00 10.53 -29.80
C ASP A 781 12.15 10.35 -28.27
N SER A 782 11.18 10.79 -27.49
CA SER A 782 11.15 10.79 -26.03
C SER A 782 12.15 11.72 -25.35
N THR A 783 12.63 12.76 -26.04
CA THR A 783 13.41 13.83 -25.43
C THR A 783 12.49 14.84 -24.76
N VAL A 784 12.70 15.08 -23.46
CA VAL A 784 12.00 16.10 -22.66
C VAL A 784 12.82 17.38 -22.70
N TYR A 785 12.19 18.48 -23.09
CA TYR A 785 12.80 19.81 -23.15
C TYR A 785 12.29 20.69 -22.04
N LYS A 786 13.19 21.36 -21.32
CA LYS A 786 12.91 22.51 -20.45
C LYS A 786 13.30 23.78 -21.19
N ILE A 787 12.38 24.72 -21.30
CA ILE A 787 12.55 25.94 -22.09
C ILE A 787 12.32 27.15 -21.18
N SER A 788 13.30 28.02 -21.07
CA SER A 788 13.21 29.26 -20.32
C SER A 788 12.45 30.35 -21.08
N ILE A 789 11.97 31.39 -20.41
CA ILE A 789 11.23 32.50 -21.02
C ILE A 789 12.05 33.30 -22.04
N ASP A 790 13.37 33.25 -22.00
CA ASP A 790 14.29 33.84 -22.98
C ASP A 790 14.57 32.95 -24.21
N GLY A 791 13.99 31.75 -24.24
CA GLY A 791 14.17 30.77 -25.33
C GLY A 791 15.38 29.87 -25.17
N SER A 792 16.19 30.02 -24.14
CA SER A 792 17.23 29.03 -23.83
C SER A 792 16.58 27.72 -23.39
N PHE A 793 17.20 26.59 -23.70
CA PHE A 793 16.66 25.29 -23.38
C PHE A 793 17.72 24.28 -22.94
N MET A 794 17.31 23.31 -22.15
CA MET A 794 18.03 22.10 -21.86
C MET A 794 17.15 20.88 -22.14
N SER A 795 17.72 19.69 -22.27
CA SER A 795 16.93 18.50 -22.57
C SER A 795 17.53 17.25 -21.95
N VAL A 796 16.66 16.27 -21.70
CA VAL A 796 17.01 14.92 -21.29
C VAL A 796 16.27 13.91 -22.16
N LYS A 797 16.96 12.87 -22.61
CA LYS A 797 16.35 11.80 -23.41
C LYS A 797 16.01 10.61 -22.53
N ILE A 798 14.76 10.12 -22.66
CA ILE A 798 14.36 8.86 -22.07
C ILE A 798 14.83 7.73 -22.99
N PRO A 799 15.66 6.78 -22.51
CA PRO A 799 16.20 5.72 -23.36
C PRO A 799 15.13 4.70 -23.78
N ASP A 800 15.35 4.06 -24.91
CA ASP A 800 14.63 2.88 -25.42
C ASP A 800 13.10 3.05 -25.59
N CYS A 801 12.61 4.28 -25.76
CA CYS A 801 11.19 4.54 -26.03
C CYS A 801 10.96 5.66 -27.06
N THR A 802 9.73 5.75 -27.55
CA THR A 802 9.22 6.82 -28.43
C THR A 802 8.00 7.48 -27.79
N ALA A 803 7.67 8.68 -28.22
CA ALA A 803 6.54 9.44 -27.73
C ALA A 803 5.70 10.04 -28.89
N LYS A 804 5.34 9.22 -29.88
CA LYS A 804 4.48 9.65 -31.01
C LYS A 804 3.13 10.11 -30.53
N ASN A 805 2.55 9.40 -29.55
CA ASN A 805 1.31 9.73 -28.87
C ASN A 805 1.57 9.99 -27.37
N GLY A 806 2.76 10.45 -27.03
CA GLY A 806 3.16 10.67 -25.65
C GLY A 806 2.44 11.86 -25.01
N TYR A 807 2.36 11.85 -23.70
CA TYR A 807 1.76 12.89 -22.86
C TYR A 807 2.82 13.52 -21.97
N ILE A 808 2.67 14.82 -21.74
CA ILE A 808 3.46 15.59 -20.77
C ILE A 808 2.54 16.44 -19.92
N CYS A 809 2.79 16.52 -18.62
CA CYS A 809 2.10 17.41 -17.71
C CYS A 809 3.02 17.92 -16.61
N VAL A 810 2.59 18.96 -15.91
CA VAL A 810 3.30 19.55 -14.76
C VAL A 810 2.36 19.53 -13.56
N ALA A 811 2.83 18.96 -12.43
CA ALA A 811 2.18 19.10 -11.16
C ALA A 811 2.81 20.28 -10.39
N LYS A 812 2.02 21.32 -10.14
CA LYS A 812 2.41 22.43 -9.25
C LYS A 812 2.31 21.98 -7.79
N ASN A 813 3.16 22.53 -6.92
CA ASN A 813 3.19 22.18 -5.49
C ASN A 813 3.48 20.69 -5.21
N PHE A 814 4.28 20.05 -6.06
CA PHE A 814 4.60 18.66 -5.99
C PHE A 814 5.34 18.27 -4.68
N ARG A 815 6.33 19.03 -4.26
CA ARG A 815 7.05 18.86 -2.97
C ARG A 815 7.45 20.23 -2.45
N LYS A 816 6.82 20.75 -1.39
CA LYS A 816 7.17 22.01 -0.74
C LYS A 816 7.52 23.12 -1.74
N ASP A 817 6.53 23.50 -2.55
CA ASP A 817 6.61 24.57 -3.56
C ASP A 817 7.42 24.28 -4.84
N ASN A 818 7.90 23.05 -5.04
CA ASN A 818 8.55 22.64 -6.28
C ASN A 818 7.56 22.04 -7.28
N CYS A 819 7.78 22.26 -8.57
CA CYS A 819 7.03 21.61 -9.63
C CYS A 819 7.65 20.25 -10.01
N GLY A 820 6.81 19.27 -10.33
CA GLY A 820 7.20 18.01 -10.96
C GLY A 820 6.77 17.97 -12.42
N VAL A 821 7.60 17.44 -13.31
CA VAL A 821 7.32 17.23 -14.72
C VAL A 821 7.12 15.74 -14.98
N PHE A 822 5.96 15.37 -15.50
CA PHE A 822 5.59 13.97 -15.69
C PHE A 822 5.35 13.68 -17.15
N VAL A 823 5.94 12.57 -17.61
CA VAL A 823 5.96 12.18 -19.02
C VAL A 823 5.55 10.72 -19.17
N CYS A 824 4.54 10.48 -19.99
CA CYS A 824 4.15 9.14 -20.41
C CYS A 824 4.48 9.00 -21.91
N PRO A 825 5.54 8.29 -22.31
CA PRO A 825 5.81 7.96 -23.71
C PRO A 825 4.83 6.89 -24.22
N ASP A 826 5.02 6.37 -25.42
CA ASP A 826 4.15 5.35 -26.06
C ASP A 826 4.19 3.97 -25.34
N SER A 827 4.45 3.96 -24.04
CA SER A 827 4.53 2.77 -23.22
C SER A 827 3.62 2.90 -22.00
N ASN A 828 3.33 1.80 -21.33
CA ASN A 828 2.55 1.81 -20.08
C ASN A 828 3.41 2.22 -18.88
N VAL A 829 4.23 3.25 -19.04
CA VAL A 829 5.22 3.69 -18.06
C VAL A 829 5.19 5.22 -17.95
N LEU A 830 5.09 5.71 -16.73
CA LEU A 830 5.13 7.14 -16.40
C LEU A 830 6.48 7.48 -15.78
N TYR A 831 7.17 8.45 -16.36
CA TYR A 831 8.41 9.04 -15.83
C TYR A 831 8.11 10.34 -15.11
N GLY A 832 8.79 10.59 -13.99
CA GLY A 832 8.70 11.83 -13.22
C GLY A 832 10.05 12.50 -13.11
N PHE A 833 10.10 13.80 -13.41
CA PHE A 833 11.32 14.60 -13.35
C PHE A 833 11.13 15.79 -12.41
N THR A 834 12.20 16.22 -11.77
CA THR A 834 12.27 17.50 -11.08
C THR A 834 12.16 18.65 -12.09
N GLU A 835 11.95 19.87 -11.64
CA GLU A 835 11.96 21.05 -12.49
C GLU A 835 13.32 21.26 -13.24
N GLY A 836 14.39 20.66 -12.71
CA GLY A 836 15.72 20.61 -13.34
C GLY A 836 15.92 19.49 -14.35
N LEU A 837 14.89 18.69 -14.67
CA LEU A 837 14.95 17.48 -15.49
C LEU A 837 15.80 16.34 -14.91
N GLU A 838 15.97 16.28 -13.60
CA GLU A 838 16.53 15.12 -12.92
C GLU A 838 15.43 14.10 -12.66
N LEU A 839 15.69 12.82 -12.95
CA LEU A 839 14.71 11.75 -12.71
C LEU A 839 14.43 11.66 -11.21
N ILE A 840 13.15 11.72 -10.85
CA ILE A 840 12.70 11.57 -9.46
C ILE A 840 12.90 10.10 -9.06
N SER A 841 13.50 9.88 -7.90
CA SER A 841 13.69 8.54 -7.36
C SER A 841 12.35 7.80 -7.24
N GLY A 842 12.34 6.51 -7.59
CA GLY A 842 11.14 5.66 -7.63
C GLY A 842 10.38 5.67 -8.95
N PHE A 843 10.66 6.59 -9.88
CA PHE A 843 10.18 6.48 -11.25
C PHE A 843 11.12 5.63 -12.11
N PRO A 844 10.60 4.93 -13.14
CA PRO A 844 9.25 5.03 -13.71
C PRO A 844 8.19 4.22 -12.96
N LEU A 845 6.93 4.67 -13.05
CA LEU A 845 5.73 3.99 -12.51
C LEU A 845 4.91 3.38 -13.63
N VAL A 846 4.06 2.40 -13.28
CA VAL A 846 3.03 1.91 -14.20
C VAL A 846 1.99 3.01 -14.40
N GLY A 847 1.77 3.42 -15.65
CA GLY A 847 0.80 4.46 -15.96
C GLY A 847 0.66 4.71 -17.46
N TYR A 848 -0.53 5.11 -17.89
CA TYR A 848 -0.89 5.47 -19.25
C TYR A 848 -1.63 6.81 -19.26
N GLY A 849 -1.29 7.68 -20.20
CA GLY A 849 -1.93 8.98 -20.34
C GLY A 849 -1.44 10.05 -19.35
N ILE A 850 -2.28 11.03 -19.09
CA ILE A 850 -1.99 12.13 -18.16
C ILE A 850 -2.34 11.66 -16.73
N PRO A 851 -1.42 11.69 -15.76
CA PRO A 851 -1.72 11.38 -14.38
C PRO A 851 -2.56 12.48 -13.71
N ALA A 852 -3.31 12.12 -12.68
CA ALA A 852 -3.93 13.07 -11.77
C ALA A 852 -3.16 13.10 -10.44
N PHE A 853 -3.31 14.20 -9.70
CA PHE A 853 -2.66 14.39 -8.41
C PHE A 853 -3.68 14.77 -7.36
N ALA A 854 -3.72 14.05 -6.26
CA ALA A 854 -4.63 14.27 -5.13
C ALA A 854 -4.03 13.66 -3.87
N ASP A 855 -4.37 14.15 -2.69
CA ASP A 855 -4.03 13.49 -1.42
C ASP A 855 -4.99 12.32 -1.18
N VAL A 856 -4.59 11.12 -1.58
CA VAL A 856 -5.42 9.90 -1.55
C VAL A 856 -5.45 9.25 -0.18
N ASN A 857 -4.39 9.41 0.60
CA ASN A 857 -4.20 8.76 1.88
C ASN A 857 -4.43 9.68 3.10
N GLY A 858 -4.67 10.99 2.89
CA GLY A 858 -4.94 11.98 3.94
C GLY A 858 -3.68 12.47 4.68
N ASP A 859 -2.49 12.26 4.11
CA ASP A 859 -1.21 12.66 4.72
C ASP A 859 -0.80 14.11 4.39
N LYS A 860 -1.64 14.83 3.64
CA LYS A 860 -1.44 16.22 3.17
C LYS A 860 -0.33 16.38 2.13
N SER A 861 0.14 15.29 1.55
CA SER A 861 1.02 15.29 0.39
C SER A 861 0.23 14.94 -0.88
N LEU A 862 0.68 15.41 -2.03
CA LEU A 862 0.09 14.99 -3.29
C LEU A 862 0.58 13.59 -3.63
N ASP A 863 -0.37 12.72 -3.97
CA ASP A 863 -0.12 11.39 -4.53
C ASP A 863 -0.32 11.42 -6.04
N CYS A 864 0.32 10.49 -6.74
CA CYS A 864 0.18 10.33 -8.18
C CYS A 864 -0.83 9.22 -8.50
N ILE A 865 -1.87 9.56 -9.25
CA ILE A 865 -2.91 8.61 -9.67
C ILE A 865 -2.74 8.37 -11.15
N THR A 866 -2.66 7.10 -11.55
CA THR A 866 -2.43 6.68 -12.94
C THR A 866 -3.46 5.65 -13.40
N LEU A 867 -3.78 5.67 -14.68
CA LEU A 867 -4.47 4.57 -15.35
C LEU A 867 -3.44 3.60 -15.93
N SER A 868 -3.75 2.31 -15.94
CA SER A 868 -2.98 1.30 -16.67
C SER A 868 -3.78 0.74 -17.84
N ILE A 869 -3.09 0.19 -18.84
CA ILE A 869 -3.69 -0.36 -20.06
C ILE A 869 -4.67 -1.51 -19.75
N ASP A 870 -4.50 -2.19 -18.62
CA ASP A 870 -5.38 -3.27 -18.14
C ASP A 870 -6.57 -2.76 -17.31
N ASN A 871 -6.99 -1.51 -17.51
CA ASN A 871 -8.12 -0.86 -16.83
C ASN A 871 -8.04 -0.85 -15.30
N LYS A 872 -6.86 -0.56 -14.77
CA LYS A 872 -6.67 -0.36 -13.32
C LYS A 872 -6.35 1.10 -13.01
N LEU A 873 -6.96 1.59 -11.94
CA LEU A 873 -6.62 2.88 -11.34
C LEU A 873 -5.60 2.63 -10.25
N ASN A 874 -4.38 3.13 -10.43
CA ASN A 874 -3.28 3.03 -9.49
C ASN A 874 -3.12 4.34 -8.72
N ALA A 875 -2.65 4.29 -7.49
CA ALA A 875 -2.23 5.46 -6.73
C ALA A 875 -0.87 5.21 -6.06
N TRP A 876 -0.01 6.20 -6.13
CA TRP A 876 1.38 6.13 -5.69
C TRP A 876 1.68 7.26 -4.71
N ASN A 877 2.22 6.92 -3.54
CA ASN A 877 2.65 7.93 -2.57
C ASN A 877 3.95 8.57 -3.07
N LEU A 878 3.95 9.88 -3.18
CA LEU A 878 5.08 10.69 -3.67
C LEU A 878 5.94 11.29 -2.53
N ARG A 879 5.62 10.94 -1.30
CA ARG A 879 6.27 11.46 -0.08
C ARG A 879 7.74 11.06 0.05
#